data_e59d581ff91a969f11d13f50d9b9623f
#
_entry.id   e59d581ff91a969f11d13f50d9b9623f
#
_cell.length_a   1.000
_cell.length_b   1.000
_cell.length_c   1.000
_cell.angle_alpha   90.00
_cell.angle_beta   90.00
_cell.angle_gamma   90.00
#
_symmetry.space_group_name_H-M   'P 1'
#
loop_
_entity.id
_entity.type
_entity.pdbx_description
1 polymer ?
#
loop_
_entity_poly.entity_id
_entity_poly.type
_entity_poly.pdbx_seq_one_letter_code
_entity_poly.pdbx_strand_id
1 'polypeptide(L)'
;MKIKFKRLDYQEKCLNQILGVFKGIYLREPENDTQRISNPVFEIGELKDLLLENIQNLQSEQKITQKSVGIDKSLNCDILMETGTGKTFCFLEGVYALHQNYHLSKFIVLVPSNAIKLGVLKSVEITREFFKSEYSTHLESYEDIRSFILASNHKCCVLVITFSAFNKEGNVINKSCIENTNLFNGAKSYMQALASIHPVVIMDEPHRFLGDKTKKYLEQLNALITLRFGATFKDDYNNLIYALDSKKAFDNGLVKSISVASVGESDEYFLELKEANKKQNEATINYTNLENKTQSVKVKTHDNLGALTHISALEDYIVENITKNEVRFLNGVNLLLDQKEPFSYFVEGEQEVMLKEAIKSHFEREEGLFKKGIKALCMVFISGVNSYLSENEQPAKLALLFEKLYQQELEEVLKKPLDENYRAYLERAREDIKKVHGGYFAKSKKEGDETKTIELILKEKEKLLSFDSDLRFIFSQWALQEGWDNPNVMTICKLAPSHSNITKLQQIGRGLRLAVNDKGERITKEHADFDFVNELVVIVPQVEGDFVGAIQQEISEHSLIKQAFSGVELEKSGMVKKGYYGALFEKLEGLGFGEKTDDENFKLTLNQNEFLKKAPELETLKNETYLDFEKLKDFLKDRLVGNPRVRNKNERKTEKIKINKENFKKFETLWAGLNHQARIAYAIDSESLIDEIVKKINASFKVSSKKISVTTHKKVETMVNNAKTNTVDRENACVWSLHEFISALSNKVKLSFKSVAKVLENIDENKFNEIKKNEQEGLKRLEDLFLEIIYQNIEDKISYQMRETTIKNRKNDAFYDEKGEIREFLDGSLGADKYEIKNSSAQEKCLYENFMQVDSEIEKDTIEESNDTKIIVFGKLPRVKIPIGLNQTYSPDFGYVVENNDKKVLLVVETKGVDKKSELRPEEKRKISTAEKFFEALKKQGVNIEYETKLNKDQLSALINEVLNRKD
;
A
#
# COMPACT_ATOMS: atom_id res chain seq x y z
N MET A 1 23.86 -1.70 -17.43
CA MET A 1 22.72 -0.89 -17.93
C MET A 1 23.00 0.58 -17.64
N LYS A 2 22.78 1.50 -18.59
CA LYS A 2 22.87 2.96 -18.35
C LYS A 2 21.45 3.53 -18.47
N ILE A 3 20.99 4.28 -17.45
CA ILE A 3 19.69 4.97 -17.50
C ILE A 3 19.79 6.11 -18.51
N LYS A 4 18.88 6.13 -19.49
CA LYS A 4 18.78 7.21 -20.48
C LYS A 4 17.95 8.35 -19.92
N PHE A 5 18.53 9.54 -19.85
CA PHE A 5 17.83 10.73 -19.44
C PHE A 5 17.16 11.42 -20.65
N LYS A 6 15.93 11.84 -20.46
CA LYS A 6 15.16 12.64 -21.40
C LYS A 6 14.36 13.67 -20.59
N ARG A 7 14.44 14.93 -20.98
CA ARG A 7 13.59 15.99 -20.42
C ARG A 7 12.14 15.70 -20.81
N LEU A 8 11.24 15.78 -19.84
CA LEU A 8 9.81 15.60 -20.04
C LEU A 8 9.10 16.95 -20.00
N ASP A 9 8.00 17.09 -20.72
CA ASP A 9 7.28 18.36 -20.90
C ASP A 9 6.95 19.07 -19.59
N TYR A 10 6.55 18.33 -18.55
CA TYR A 10 6.25 18.90 -17.24
C TYR A 10 7.52 19.38 -16.50
N GLN A 11 8.67 18.77 -16.76
CA GLN A 11 9.97 19.20 -16.21
C GLN A 11 10.43 20.49 -16.89
N GLU A 12 10.27 20.58 -18.19
CA GLU A 12 10.52 21.80 -18.94
C GLU A 12 9.61 22.94 -18.49
N LYS A 13 8.31 22.66 -18.26
CA LYS A 13 7.40 23.66 -17.67
C LYS A 13 7.88 24.12 -16.30
N CYS A 14 8.31 23.21 -15.43
CA CYS A 14 8.87 23.55 -14.12
C CYS A 14 10.09 24.47 -14.26
N LEU A 15 11.01 24.13 -15.15
CA LEU A 15 12.19 24.95 -15.45
C LEU A 15 11.82 26.37 -15.93
N ASN A 16 10.86 26.47 -16.86
CA ASN A 16 10.39 27.76 -17.37
C ASN A 16 9.73 28.62 -16.28
N GLN A 17 9.05 28.00 -15.31
CA GLN A 17 8.51 28.73 -14.16
C GLN A 17 9.64 29.27 -13.25
N ILE A 18 10.70 28.51 -13.01
CA ILE A 18 11.86 28.97 -12.23
C ILE A 18 12.52 30.16 -12.92
N LEU A 19 12.79 30.04 -14.22
CA LEU A 19 13.40 31.13 -14.99
C LEU A 19 12.47 32.35 -15.09
N GLY A 20 11.18 32.15 -15.20
CA GLY A 20 10.17 33.18 -15.29
C GLY A 20 10.14 34.16 -14.11
N VAL A 21 10.58 33.71 -12.91
CA VAL A 21 10.71 34.59 -11.73
C VAL A 21 11.63 35.79 -12.02
N PHE A 22 12.70 35.56 -12.79
CA PHE A 22 13.73 36.57 -13.11
C PHE A 22 13.48 37.30 -14.41
N LYS A 23 12.30 37.15 -15.03
CA LYS A 23 11.97 37.82 -16.29
C LYS A 23 12.06 39.34 -16.15
N GLY A 24 12.90 39.97 -17.00
CA GLY A 24 13.12 41.41 -16.98
C GLY A 24 14.02 41.93 -15.84
N ILE A 25 14.62 41.03 -15.05
CA ILE A 25 15.51 41.41 -13.96
C ILE A 25 16.96 41.37 -14.44
N TYR A 26 17.69 42.45 -14.18
CA TYR A 26 19.13 42.52 -14.44
C TYR A 26 19.90 42.39 -13.14
N LEU A 27 20.82 41.46 -13.11
CA LEU A 27 21.71 41.22 -11.98
C LEU A 27 23.00 42.02 -12.14
N ARG A 28 23.51 42.55 -11.04
CA ARG A 28 24.76 43.32 -11.00
C ARG A 28 25.79 42.63 -10.11
N GLU A 29 27.06 42.76 -10.41
CA GLU A 29 28.15 42.28 -9.56
C GLU A 29 28.14 43.05 -8.23
N PRO A 30 28.33 42.38 -7.07
CA PRO A 30 28.40 43.03 -5.77
C PRO A 30 29.65 43.93 -5.70
N GLU A 31 29.46 45.18 -5.28
CA GLU A 31 30.58 46.17 -5.20
C GLU A 31 31.74 45.71 -4.33
N ASN A 32 31.49 44.91 -3.30
CA ASN A 32 32.49 44.43 -2.34
C ASN A 32 33.09 43.07 -2.71
N ASP A 33 32.77 42.47 -3.85
CA ASP A 33 33.31 41.17 -4.28
C ASP A 33 34.69 41.30 -4.98
N THR A 34 35.69 41.69 -4.22
CA THR A 34 37.06 41.83 -4.72
C THR A 34 37.70 40.52 -5.16
N GLN A 35 37.21 39.39 -4.67
CA GLN A 35 37.71 38.02 -4.94
C GLN A 35 36.99 37.33 -6.11
N ARG A 36 35.91 37.90 -6.64
CA ARG A 36 35.03 37.31 -7.66
C ARG A 36 34.57 35.91 -7.31
N ILE A 37 34.02 35.78 -6.08
CA ILE A 37 33.55 34.53 -5.52
C ILE A 37 32.04 34.54 -5.31
N SER A 38 31.36 35.71 -5.45
CA SER A 38 29.94 35.89 -5.14
C SER A 38 29.06 35.74 -6.37
N ASN A 39 27.78 35.43 -6.15
CA ASN A 39 26.75 35.59 -7.18
C ASN A 39 26.49 37.08 -7.49
N PRO A 40 26.11 37.40 -8.72
CA PRO A 40 25.54 38.71 -9.01
C PRO A 40 24.19 38.88 -8.27
N VAL A 41 23.85 40.12 -7.92
CA VAL A 41 22.72 40.46 -7.05
C VAL A 41 21.74 41.43 -7.67
N PHE A 42 20.56 41.51 -7.09
CA PHE A 42 19.57 42.58 -7.33
C PHE A 42 19.02 43.08 -6.00
N GLU A 43 18.54 44.30 -5.97
CA GLU A 43 17.92 44.91 -4.80
C GLU A 43 16.42 44.60 -4.79
N ILE A 44 15.98 43.76 -3.81
CA ILE A 44 14.57 43.38 -3.67
C ILE A 44 13.67 44.62 -3.57
N GLY A 45 14.10 45.64 -2.82
CA GLY A 45 13.30 46.87 -2.62
C GLY A 45 12.95 47.60 -3.91
N GLU A 46 13.88 47.62 -4.86
CA GLU A 46 13.69 48.29 -6.16
C GLU A 46 12.85 47.45 -7.14
N LEU A 47 12.92 46.16 -7.08
CA LEU A 47 12.33 45.22 -8.04
C LEU A 47 11.13 44.42 -7.47
N LYS A 48 10.68 44.77 -6.27
CA LYS A 48 9.62 44.07 -5.58
C LYS A 48 8.34 43.95 -6.41
N ASP A 49 7.90 45.05 -7.01
CA ASP A 49 6.66 45.06 -7.82
C ASP A 49 6.79 44.20 -9.07
N LEU A 50 7.93 44.24 -9.76
CA LEU A 50 8.19 43.40 -10.93
C LEU A 50 8.26 41.92 -10.56
N LEU A 51 8.92 41.57 -9.45
CA LEU A 51 8.97 40.20 -8.95
C LEU A 51 7.59 39.66 -8.60
N LEU A 52 6.75 40.49 -7.94
CA LEU A 52 5.38 40.10 -7.61
C LEU A 52 4.52 39.92 -8.85
N GLU A 53 4.68 40.82 -9.86
CA GLU A 53 3.99 40.68 -11.14
C GLU A 53 4.41 39.39 -11.87
N ASN A 54 5.70 39.12 -11.95
CA ASN A 54 6.21 37.90 -12.54
C ASN A 54 5.59 36.65 -11.85
N ILE A 55 5.62 36.59 -10.52
CA ILE A 55 5.05 35.48 -9.74
C ILE A 55 3.55 35.35 -10.01
N GLN A 56 2.79 36.44 -10.03
CA GLN A 56 1.33 36.42 -10.30
C GLN A 56 1.03 35.91 -11.72
N ASN A 57 1.84 36.30 -12.69
CA ASN A 57 1.72 35.81 -14.06
C ASN A 57 1.98 34.31 -14.15
N LEU A 58 3.05 33.82 -13.51
CA LEU A 58 3.38 32.37 -13.41
C LEU A 58 2.27 31.57 -12.73
N GLN A 59 1.70 32.09 -11.64
CA GLN A 59 0.56 31.46 -10.96
C GLN A 59 -0.68 31.40 -11.85
N SER A 60 -0.93 32.45 -12.62
CA SER A 60 -2.06 32.53 -13.54
C SER A 60 -1.93 31.54 -14.69
N GLU A 61 -0.73 31.38 -15.26
CA GLU A 61 -0.42 30.36 -16.29
C GLU A 61 -0.67 28.93 -15.78
N GLN A 62 -0.34 28.66 -14.52
CA GLN A 62 -0.53 27.36 -13.88
C GLN A 62 -1.94 27.15 -13.31
N LYS A 63 -2.83 28.16 -13.41
CA LYS A 63 -4.16 28.17 -12.79
C LYS A 63 -4.10 27.91 -11.27
N ILE A 64 -3.08 28.43 -10.60
CA ILE A 64 -2.92 28.31 -9.15
C ILE A 64 -3.87 29.28 -8.48
N THR A 65 -4.80 28.77 -7.68
CA THR A 65 -5.83 29.57 -7.00
C THR A 65 -5.40 30.05 -5.62
N GLN A 66 -4.43 29.39 -5.00
CA GLN A 66 -3.88 29.81 -3.70
C GLN A 66 -2.87 30.94 -3.88
N LYS A 67 -3.34 32.18 -3.67
CA LYS A 67 -2.54 33.38 -3.79
C LYS A 67 -1.93 33.75 -2.43
N SER A 68 -0.83 33.11 -2.05
CA SER A 68 0.04 33.75 -1.05
C SER A 68 1.20 34.39 -1.80
N VAL A 69 1.11 35.65 -2.03
CA VAL A 69 2.16 36.41 -2.71
C VAL A 69 2.70 37.44 -1.74
N GLY A 70 3.95 37.30 -1.39
CA GLY A 70 4.63 38.23 -0.51
C GLY A 70 6.15 38.08 -0.63
N ILE A 71 6.81 39.20 -0.62
CA ILE A 71 8.28 39.27 -0.53
C ILE A 71 8.58 40.15 0.68
N ASP A 72 9.11 39.53 1.72
CA ASP A 72 9.54 40.25 2.91
C ASP A 72 11.02 40.59 2.80
N LYS A 73 11.86 39.98 3.64
CA LYS A 73 13.31 40.19 3.63
C LYS A 73 14.03 39.30 2.62
N SER A 74 13.40 38.23 2.17
CA SER A 74 13.99 37.23 1.23
C SER A 74 12.94 36.76 0.23
N LEU A 75 13.37 36.46 -0.97
CA LEU A 75 12.54 35.89 -2.03
C LEU A 75 12.49 34.36 -1.87
N ASN A 76 11.33 33.83 -1.47
CA ASN A 76 11.10 32.39 -1.39
C ASN A 76 10.07 32.00 -2.45
N CYS A 77 10.33 30.91 -3.21
CA CYS A 77 9.41 30.38 -4.20
C CYS A 77 9.19 28.88 -3.98
N ASP A 78 7.94 28.46 -3.95
CA ASP A 78 7.54 27.07 -3.76
C ASP A 78 7.30 26.37 -5.09
N ILE A 79 7.77 25.13 -5.16
CA ILE A 79 7.61 24.23 -6.29
C ILE A 79 7.02 22.93 -5.75
N LEU A 80 5.73 22.74 -5.97
CA LEU A 80 5.02 21.50 -5.60
C LEU A 80 5.20 20.46 -6.69
N MET A 81 5.86 19.37 -6.37
CA MET A 81 6.03 18.23 -7.28
C MET A 81 5.83 16.91 -6.55
N GLU A 82 4.97 16.06 -7.08
CA GLU A 82 4.71 14.73 -6.54
C GLU A 82 5.99 13.89 -6.42
N THR A 83 6.00 13.00 -5.41
CA THR A 83 7.08 12.03 -5.24
C THR A 83 7.21 11.13 -6.48
N GLY A 84 8.45 10.89 -6.93
CA GLY A 84 8.69 10.05 -8.12
C GLY A 84 8.68 10.78 -9.46
N THR A 85 8.27 12.06 -9.52
CA THR A 85 8.23 12.85 -10.76
C THR A 85 9.57 13.49 -11.15
N GLY A 86 10.63 13.31 -10.37
CA GLY A 86 11.97 13.79 -10.69
C GLY A 86 12.30 15.18 -10.16
N LYS A 87 11.87 15.54 -8.94
CA LYS A 87 12.24 16.79 -8.23
C LYS A 87 13.73 17.08 -8.33
N THR A 88 14.59 16.09 -7.99
CA THR A 88 16.05 16.24 -8.03
C THR A 88 16.57 16.60 -9.43
N PHE A 89 16.00 16.00 -10.47
CA PHE A 89 16.35 16.34 -11.85
C PHE A 89 15.98 17.80 -12.16
N CYS A 90 14.76 18.24 -11.81
CA CYS A 90 14.29 19.60 -12.06
C CYS A 90 15.13 20.64 -11.32
N PHE A 91 15.46 20.44 -10.05
CA PHE A 91 16.27 21.47 -9.38
C PHE A 91 17.73 21.48 -9.84
N LEU A 92 18.32 20.32 -10.20
CA LEU A 92 19.65 20.31 -10.82
C LEU A 92 19.64 21.00 -12.18
N GLU A 93 18.62 20.78 -13.00
CA GLU A 93 18.46 21.48 -14.25
C GLU A 93 18.28 23.01 -14.06
N GLY A 94 17.52 23.38 -13.02
CA GLY A 94 17.37 24.79 -12.59
C GLY A 94 18.71 25.44 -12.25
N VAL A 95 19.63 24.71 -11.59
CA VAL A 95 21.01 25.19 -11.33
C VAL A 95 21.74 25.52 -12.63
N TYR A 96 21.76 24.61 -13.60
CA TYR A 96 22.41 24.82 -14.88
C TYR A 96 21.77 25.98 -15.68
N ALA A 97 20.45 26.04 -15.71
CA ALA A 97 19.75 27.07 -16.44
C ALA A 97 19.91 28.47 -15.83
N LEU A 98 19.89 28.58 -14.49
CA LEU A 98 20.16 29.84 -13.79
C LEU A 98 21.60 30.29 -13.97
N HIS A 99 22.56 29.35 -13.99
CA HIS A 99 23.95 29.69 -14.33
C HIS A 99 24.09 30.21 -15.75
N GLN A 100 23.47 29.56 -16.73
CA GLN A 100 23.57 29.94 -18.14
C GLN A 100 22.89 31.28 -18.44
N ASN A 101 21.70 31.53 -17.88
CA ASN A 101 20.90 32.70 -18.20
C ASN A 101 21.22 33.94 -17.33
N TYR A 102 21.66 33.74 -16.08
CA TYR A 102 21.82 34.82 -15.10
C TYR A 102 23.21 34.83 -14.46
N HIS A 103 24.15 34.01 -14.93
CA HIS A 103 25.51 33.88 -14.43
C HIS A 103 25.61 33.54 -12.91
N LEU A 104 24.56 32.95 -12.34
CA LEU A 104 24.57 32.50 -10.97
C LEU A 104 25.49 31.27 -10.83
N SER A 105 26.40 31.31 -9.88
CA SER A 105 27.49 30.32 -9.75
C SER A 105 27.49 29.56 -8.42
N LYS A 106 26.85 30.11 -7.37
CA LYS A 106 26.87 29.57 -6.00
C LYS A 106 25.49 29.07 -5.60
N PHE A 107 25.38 27.75 -5.53
CA PHE A 107 24.13 27.06 -5.16
C PHE A 107 24.33 26.22 -3.91
N ILE A 108 23.40 26.29 -2.95
CA ILE A 108 23.39 25.46 -1.74
C ILE A 108 22.14 24.59 -1.79
N VAL A 109 22.32 23.28 -1.77
CA VAL A 109 21.21 22.31 -1.66
C VAL A 109 21.12 21.84 -0.21
N LEU A 110 20.03 22.21 0.46
CA LEU A 110 19.70 21.81 1.82
C LEU A 110 18.84 20.56 1.80
N VAL A 111 19.30 19.52 2.48
CA VAL A 111 18.59 18.23 2.57
C VAL A 111 18.39 17.82 4.03
N PRO A 112 17.32 17.09 4.36
CA PRO A 112 17.03 16.71 5.75
C PRO A 112 17.94 15.63 6.32
N SER A 113 18.53 14.76 5.48
CA SER A 113 19.33 13.61 5.95
C SER A 113 20.56 13.32 5.09
N ASN A 114 21.52 12.56 5.66
CA ASN A 114 22.70 12.11 4.92
C ASN A 114 22.35 11.17 3.75
N ALA A 115 21.30 10.37 3.87
CA ALA A 115 20.86 9.49 2.78
C ALA A 115 20.40 10.30 1.56
N ILE A 116 19.63 11.38 1.77
CA ILE A 116 19.23 12.30 0.70
C ILE A 116 20.44 13.03 0.14
N LYS A 117 21.41 13.48 1.00
CA LYS A 117 22.66 14.09 0.54
C LYS A 117 23.38 13.19 -0.47
N LEU A 118 23.59 11.92 -0.11
CA LEU A 118 24.23 10.94 -1.00
C LEU A 118 23.43 10.72 -2.29
N GLY A 119 22.09 10.70 -2.20
CA GLY A 119 21.20 10.59 -3.36
C GLY A 119 21.32 11.77 -4.32
N VAL A 120 21.43 13.02 -3.81
CA VAL A 120 21.63 14.22 -4.62
C VAL A 120 23.02 14.22 -5.26
N LEU A 121 24.09 13.92 -4.51
CA LEU A 121 25.43 13.81 -5.07
C LEU A 121 25.52 12.75 -6.17
N LYS A 122 24.88 11.60 -5.98
CA LYS A 122 24.79 10.57 -7.03
C LYS A 122 24.01 11.05 -8.25
N SER A 123 22.94 11.82 -8.03
CA SER A 123 22.17 12.41 -9.12
C SER A 123 23.00 13.40 -9.93
N VAL A 124 23.83 14.24 -9.28
CA VAL A 124 24.78 15.11 -9.97
C VAL A 124 25.74 14.32 -10.85
N GLU A 125 26.25 13.19 -10.35
CA GLU A 125 27.18 12.32 -11.08
C GLU A 125 26.52 11.69 -12.32
N ILE A 126 25.36 11.05 -12.16
CA ILE A 126 24.72 10.28 -13.26
C ILE A 126 24.08 11.18 -14.32
N THR A 127 23.66 12.41 -13.97
CA THR A 127 23.08 13.37 -14.93
C THR A 127 24.13 14.26 -15.59
N ARG A 128 25.40 14.18 -15.19
CA ARG A 128 26.49 15.06 -15.62
C ARG A 128 26.62 15.14 -17.13
N GLU A 129 26.70 14.00 -17.83
CA GLU A 129 26.88 13.96 -19.27
C GLU A 129 25.65 14.51 -20.01
N PHE A 130 24.45 14.23 -19.51
CA PHE A 130 23.21 14.78 -20.07
C PHE A 130 23.21 16.31 -19.99
N PHE A 131 23.40 16.89 -18.80
CA PHE A 131 23.38 18.36 -18.66
C PHE A 131 24.57 19.05 -19.32
N LYS A 132 25.73 18.40 -19.38
CA LYS A 132 26.87 18.90 -20.09
C LYS A 132 26.56 19.03 -21.59
N SER A 133 25.84 18.10 -22.22
CA SER A 133 25.42 18.19 -23.61
C SER A 133 24.38 19.28 -23.85
N GLU A 134 23.49 19.52 -22.89
CA GLU A 134 22.44 20.55 -23.00
C GLU A 134 22.94 21.98 -22.74
N TYR A 135 23.80 22.17 -21.74
CA TYR A 135 24.18 23.47 -21.22
C TYR A 135 25.64 23.86 -21.52
N SER A 136 26.43 22.97 -22.12
CA SER A 136 27.86 23.16 -22.39
C SER A 136 28.66 23.55 -21.14
N THR A 137 28.16 23.20 -19.96
CA THR A 137 28.72 23.59 -18.67
C THR A 137 28.84 22.35 -17.76
N HIS A 138 29.70 22.48 -16.77
CA HIS A 138 30.04 21.43 -15.82
C HIS A 138 29.68 21.88 -14.39
N LEU A 139 28.88 21.11 -13.68
CA LEU A 139 28.54 21.36 -12.29
C LEU A 139 29.59 20.73 -11.36
N GLU A 140 30.28 21.56 -10.58
CA GLU A 140 31.22 21.12 -9.55
C GLU A 140 30.50 21.00 -8.20
N SER A 141 30.51 19.80 -7.62
CA SER A 141 29.95 19.54 -6.28
C SER A 141 31.00 19.61 -5.21
N TYR A 142 30.71 20.34 -4.14
CA TYR A 142 31.59 20.52 -2.98
C TYR A 142 30.98 19.91 -1.72
N GLU A 143 31.83 19.32 -0.89
CA GLU A 143 31.47 18.86 0.45
C GLU A 143 32.06 19.74 1.54
N ASP A 144 33.19 20.46 1.24
CA ASP A 144 33.85 21.39 2.12
C ASP A 144 33.38 22.83 1.88
N ILE A 145 32.91 23.49 2.95
CA ILE A 145 32.36 24.86 2.90
C ILE A 145 33.42 25.87 2.43
N ARG A 146 34.66 25.74 2.88
CA ARG A 146 35.74 26.66 2.53
C ARG A 146 36.04 26.62 1.05
N SER A 147 36.24 25.43 0.52
CA SER A 147 36.52 25.24 -0.93
C SER A 147 35.34 25.72 -1.80
N PHE A 148 34.11 25.52 -1.35
CA PHE A 148 32.91 26.05 -2.04
C PHE A 148 32.90 27.58 -2.07
N ILE A 149 33.13 28.26 -0.95
CA ILE A 149 33.12 29.73 -0.91
C ILE A 149 34.23 30.30 -1.83
N LEU A 150 35.44 29.75 -1.79
CA LEU A 150 36.58 30.22 -2.55
C LEU A 150 36.58 29.86 -4.04
N ALA A 151 35.63 29.02 -4.46
CA ALA A 151 35.49 28.68 -5.87
C ALA A 151 35.12 29.94 -6.70
N SER A 152 35.77 30.12 -7.87
CA SER A 152 35.51 31.25 -8.75
C SER A 152 34.02 31.33 -9.16
N ASN A 153 33.46 32.55 -9.29
CA ASN A 153 32.11 32.82 -9.77
C ASN A 153 31.93 32.54 -11.28
N HIS A 154 33.00 32.14 -12.01
CA HIS A 154 32.86 31.61 -13.38
C HIS A 154 32.49 30.13 -13.45
N LYS A 155 32.53 29.42 -12.34
CA LYS A 155 32.24 28.00 -12.24
C LYS A 155 30.82 27.78 -11.69
N CYS A 156 30.10 26.84 -12.26
CA CYS A 156 28.83 26.39 -11.68
C CYS A 156 29.08 25.47 -10.49
N CYS A 157 28.85 25.94 -9.27
CA CYS A 157 29.25 25.29 -8.01
C CYS A 157 28.02 24.96 -7.15
N VAL A 158 27.93 23.71 -6.65
CA VAL A 158 26.89 23.31 -5.70
C VAL A 158 27.51 22.75 -4.41
N LEU A 159 27.02 23.22 -3.27
CA LEU A 159 27.30 22.69 -1.95
C LEU A 159 26.06 21.92 -1.46
N VAL A 160 26.19 20.61 -1.25
CA VAL A 160 25.10 19.79 -0.70
C VAL A 160 25.33 19.55 0.78
N ILE A 161 24.49 20.11 1.64
CA ILE A 161 24.62 20.03 3.09
C ILE A 161 23.33 19.57 3.78
N THR A 162 23.50 18.85 4.89
CA THR A 162 22.37 18.45 5.73
C THR A 162 22.01 19.54 6.72
N PHE A 163 20.76 19.62 7.09
CA PHE A 163 20.26 20.56 8.10
C PHE A 163 21.00 20.46 9.44
N SER A 164 21.41 19.25 9.84
CA SER A 164 22.18 19.04 11.07
C SER A 164 23.51 19.82 11.09
N ALA A 165 24.03 20.24 9.92
CA ALA A 165 25.22 21.09 9.84
C ALA A 165 24.99 22.52 10.37
N PHE A 166 23.73 22.99 10.43
CA PHE A 166 23.38 24.33 10.88
C PHE A 166 22.99 24.42 12.36
N ASN A 167 22.44 23.36 12.97
CA ASN A 167 21.69 23.46 14.22
C ASN A 167 22.52 23.31 15.52
N LYS A 168 23.83 23.15 15.43
CA LYS A 168 24.70 23.04 16.59
C LYS A 168 25.79 24.13 16.54
N GLU A 169 26.00 24.82 17.66
CA GLU A 169 27.01 25.88 17.79
C GLU A 169 28.43 25.41 17.47
N GLY A 170 28.77 24.16 17.75
CA GLY A 170 30.06 23.55 17.44
C GLY A 170 30.28 23.15 15.98
N ASN A 171 29.28 23.32 15.10
CA ASN A 171 29.43 22.96 13.69
C ASN A 171 30.39 23.90 12.95
N VAL A 172 31.01 23.37 11.87
CA VAL A 172 32.02 24.12 11.07
C VAL A 172 31.48 25.46 10.56
N ILE A 173 30.18 25.50 10.16
CA ILE A 173 29.54 26.71 9.64
C ILE A 173 29.53 27.89 10.63
N ASN A 174 29.50 27.61 11.93
CA ASN A 174 29.50 28.61 12.97
C ASN A 174 30.91 28.92 13.51
N LYS A 175 31.93 28.24 12.99
CA LYS A 175 33.34 28.51 13.39
C LYS A 175 33.82 29.83 12.84
N SER A 176 34.72 30.44 13.61
CA SER A 176 35.44 31.65 13.19
C SER A 176 36.35 31.37 11.99
N CYS A 177 36.38 32.30 11.06
CA CYS A 177 37.34 32.34 9.95
C CYS A 177 38.19 33.63 9.95
N ILE A 178 38.33 34.27 11.11
CA ILE A 178 39.01 35.56 11.29
C ILE A 178 40.42 35.58 10.71
N GLU A 179 41.17 34.50 10.76
CA GLU A 179 42.50 34.37 10.18
C GLU A 179 42.51 34.49 8.64
N ASN A 180 41.35 34.31 7.98
CA ASN A 180 41.19 34.30 6.53
C ASN A 180 40.18 35.37 6.02
N THR A 181 39.93 36.44 6.80
CA THR A 181 38.97 37.49 6.45
C THR A 181 39.18 38.07 5.07
N ASN A 182 40.43 38.29 4.64
CA ASN A 182 40.77 38.83 3.32
C ASN A 182 40.34 37.90 2.17
N LEU A 183 40.29 36.58 2.43
CA LEU A 183 39.87 35.59 1.44
C LEU A 183 38.35 35.45 1.38
N PHE A 184 37.62 35.92 2.39
CA PHE A 184 36.18 35.77 2.52
C PHE A 184 35.44 37.13 2.50
N ASN A 185 35.90 38.10 1.74
CA ASN A 185 35.30 39.43 1.60
C ASN A 185 35.02 40.11 2.97
N GLY A 186 35.92 39.93 3.94
CA GLY A 186 35.83 40.52 5.29
C GLY A 186 35.00 39.74 6.31
N ALA A 187 34.47 38.55 5.97
CA ALA A 187 33.65 37.73 6.87
C ALA A 187 34.44 37.18 8.05
N LYS A 188 33.83 37.20 9.25
CA LYS A 188 34.46 36.71 10.51
C LYS A 188 34.06 35.24 10.85
N SER A 189 33.05 34.71 10.22
CA SER A 189 32.60 33.30 10.36
C SER A 189 32.23 32.71 9.00
N TYR A 190 32.24 31.39 8.90
CA TYR A 190 31.81 30.71 7.65
C TYR A 190 30.35 31.02 7.32
N MET A 191 29.49 31.24 8.32
CA MET A 191 28.09 31.69 8.05
C MET A 191 28.07 33.06 7.37
N GLN A 192 28.85 34.03 7.86
CA GLN A 192 28.95 35.34 7.25
C GLN A 192 29.59 35.26 5.85
N ALA A 193 30.59 34.39 5.67
CA ALA A 193 31.20 34.15 4.37
C ALA A 193 30.20 33.55 3.36
N LEU A 194 29.37 32.59 3.78
CA LEU A 194 28.29 32.07 2.94
C LEU A 194 27.24 33.13 2.63
N ALA A 195 26.89 33.97 3.58
CA ALA A 195 25.94 35.08 3.36
C ALA A 195 26.49 36.13 2.37
N SER A 196 27.80 36.40 2.40
CA SER A 196 28.43 37.39 1.52
C SER A 196 28.53 36.99 0.04
N ILE A 197 28.40 35.69 -0.27
CA ILE A 197 28.41 35.19 -1.65
C ILE A 197 27.01 35.13 -2.27
N HIS A 198 25.97 35.56 -1.54
CA HIS A 198 24.56 35.62 -2.02
C HIS A 198 24.10 34.32 -2.70
N PRO A 199 24.10 33.18 -2.02
CA PRO A 199 23.82 31.89 -2.64
C PRO A 199 22.36 31.78 -3.10
N VAL A 200 22.14 30.98 -4.15
CA VAL A 200 20.81 30.44 -4.43
C VAL A 200 20.64 29.21 -3.54
N VAL A 201 19.61 29.22 -2.70
CA VAL A 201 19.32 28.10 -1.81
C VAL A 201 18.20 27.23 -2.39
N ILE A 202 18.44 25.94 -2.47
CA ILE A 202 17.46 24.93 -2.88
C ILE A 202 17.16 24.06 -1.66
N MET A 203 15.90 23.99 -1.26
CA MET A 203 15.46 23.16 -0.13
C MET A 203 14.69 21.95 -0.68
N ASP A 204 15.17 20.76 -0.39
CA ASP A 204 14.43 19.53 -0.67
C ASP A 204 13.68 19.08 0.59
N GLU A 205 12.38 18.76 0.44
CA GLU A 205 11.43 18.41 1.51
C GLU A 205 11.30 19.50 2.60
N PRO A 206 10.81 20.71 2.26
CA PRO A 206 10.77 21.89 3.14
C PRO A 206 9.99 21.69 4.44
N HIS A 207 9.01 20.77 4.48
CA HIS A 207 8.25 20.44 5.67
C HIS A 207 9.11 19.90 6.85
N ARG A 208 10.36 19.54 6.60
CA ARG A 208 11.34 19.11 7.61
C ARG A 208 12.08 20.27 8.26
N PHE A 209 11.94 21.50 7.76
CA PHE A 209 12.73 22.68 8.14
C PHE A 209 11.91 23.77 8.87
N LEU A 210 10.79 23.43 9.48
CA LEU A 210 9.82 24.40 10.03
C LEU A 210 10.19 24.98 11.41
N GLY A 211 11.24 24.49 12.10
CA GLY A 211 11.60 24.95 13.44
C GLY A 211 12.13 26.41 13.43
N ASP A 212 11.80 27.20 14.49
CA ASP A 212 12.19 28.60 14.60
C ASP A 212 13.70 28.84 14.53
N LYS A 213 14.51 27.93 15.07
CA LYS A 213 15.97 27.99 14.94
C LYS A 213 16.43 27.87 13.49
N THR A 214 15.74 27.01 12.71
CA THR A 214 16.01 26.83 11.29
C THR A 214 15.76 28.10 10.50
N LYS A 215 14.58 28.71 10.72
CA LYS A 215 14.21 29.96 10.04
C LYS A 215 15.26 31.05 10.27
N LYS A 216 15.75 31.21 11.51
CA LYS A 216 16.83 32.17 11.83
C LYS A 216 18.12 31.91 11.05
N TYR A 217 18.54 30.64 10.92
CA TYR A 217 19.75 30.31 10.15
C TYR A 217 19.57 30.52 8.65
N LEU A 218 18.37 30.25 8.11
CA LEU A 218 18.06 30.52 6.70
C LEU A 218 18.08 32.04 6.41
N GLU A 219 17.55 32.86 7.30
CA GLU A 219 17.62 34.32 7.21
C GLU A 219 19.09 34.83 7.23
N GLN A 220 19.93 34.21 8.07
CA GLN A 220 21.36 34.56 8.15
C GLN A 220 22.15 34.19 6.88
N LEU A 221 21.70 33.23 6.07
CA LEU A 221 22.35 32.88 4.79
C LEU A 221 22.24 34.00 3.73
N ASN A 222 21.35 34.97 3.92
CA ASN A 222 21.12 36.07 2.99
C ASN A 222 21.02 35.61 1.52
N ALA A 223 20.22 34.55 1.30
CA ALA A 223 20.05 33.94 -0.01
C ALA A 223 19.45 34.92 -1.00
N LEU A 224 19.95 34.93 -2.25
CA LEU A 224 19.41 35.70 -3.34
C LEU A 224 17.95 35.29 -3.64
N ILE A 225 17.71 33.97 -3.66
CA ILE A 225 16.41 33.32 -3.75
C ILE A 225 16.47 31.95 -3.04
N THR A 226 15.38 31.56 -2.41
CA THR A 226 15.20 30.20 -1.90
C THR A 226 14.11 29.48 -2.72
N LEU A 227 14.48 28.40 -3.40
CA LEU A 227 13.58 27.51 -4.13
C LEU A 227 13.23 26.30 -3.24
N ARG A 228 11.97 26.18 -2.80
CA ARG A 228 11.54 25.11 -1.91
C ARG A 228 10.83 24.03 -2.73
N PHE A 229 11.46 22.86 -2.89
CA PHE A 229 10.92 21.71 -3.62
C PHE A 229 10.31 20.69 -2.67
N GLY A 230 9.04 20.42 -2.78
CA GLY A 230 8.34 19.44 -1.94
C GLY A 230 7.17 18.76 -2.64
N ALA A 231 6.85 17.54 -2.21
CA ALA A 231 5.58 16.91 -2.53
C ALA A 231 4.49 17.29 -1.52
N THR A 232 4.90 17.73 -0.33
CA THR A 232 4.04 18.12 0.79
C THR A 232 4.60 19.36 1.44
N PHE A 233 3.73 20.31 1.76
CA PHE A 233 4.01 21.50 2.54
C PHE A 233 3.12 21.47 3.79
N LYS A 234 3.67 21.75 4.97
CA LYS A 234 2.94 21.82 6.25
C LYS A 234 2.67 23.26 6.70
N ASP A 235 3.36 24.20 6.09
CA ASP A 235 3.15 25.63 6.22
C ASP A 235 2.40 26.16 4.99
N ASP A 236 1.93 27.40 5.05
CA ASP A 236 1.35 28.08 3.90
C ASP A 236 2.38 28.19 2.77
N TYR A 237 1.89 28.12 1.54
CA TYR A 237 2.76 28.31 0.39
C TYR A 237 3.35 29.71 0.32
N ASN A 238 4.66 29.78 0.06
CA ASN A 238 5.35 31.03 -0.20
C ASN A 238 5.59 31.17 -1.72
N ASN A 239 4.79 32.04 -2.37
CA ASN A 239 4.95 32.28 -3.81
C ASN A 239 5.00 30.98 -4.63
N LEU A 240 3.94 30.17 -4.57
CA LEU A 240 3.88 28.90 -5.32
C LEU A 240 3.90 29.19 -6.82
N ILE A 241 5.01 28.85 -7.51
CA ILE A 241 5.23 29.14 -8.93
C ILE A 241 4.97 27.92 -9.83
N TYR A 242 5.03 26.71 -9.29
CA TYR A 242 4.78 25.49 -10.06
C TYR A 242 4.03 24.46 -9.22
N ALA A 243 3.06 23.78 -9.82
CA ALA A 243 2.22 22.82 -9.14
C ALA A 243 1.92 21.57 -9.98
N LEU A 244 2.58 20.48 -9.62
CA LEU A 244 2.31 19.12 -10.06
C LEU A 244 1.95 18.26 -8.85
N ASP A 245 0.69 18.35 -8.41
CA ASP A 245 0.17 17.57 -7.29
C ASP A 245 -0.02 16.09 -7.63
N SER A 246 -0.37 15.30 -6.63
CA SER A 246 -0.57 13.85 -6.76
C SER A 246 -1.61 13.48 -7.80
N LYS A 247 -2.70 14.26 -7.90
CA LYS A 247 -3.77 14.03 -8.88
C LYS A 247 -3.27 14.27 -10.30
N LYS A 248 -2.67 15.45 -10.56
CA LYS A 248 -2.13 15.78 -11.88
C LYS A 248 -1.04 14.80 -12.33
N ALA A 249 -0.18 14.38 -11.40
CA ALA A 249 0.86 13.41 -11.70
C ALA A 249 0.28 12.05 -12.13
N PHE A 250 -0.76 11.59 -11.44
CA PHE A 250 -1.43 10.34 -11.78
C PHE A 250 -2.22 10.44 -13.10
N ASP A 251 -3.06 11.46 -13.26
CA ASP A 251 -3.90 11.66 -14.46
C ASP A 251 -3.05 11.75 -15.74
N ASN A 252 -1.85 12.33 -15.63
CA ASN A 252 -0.89 12.42 -16.72
C ASN A 252 -0.05 11.14 -16.91
N GLY A 253 -0.22 10.11 -16.07
CA GLY A 253 0.56 8.88 -16.15
C GLY A 253 2.05 9.06 -15.85
N LEU A 254 2.40 9.95 -14.92
CA LEU A 254 3.78 10.25 -14.53
C LEU A 254 4.27 9.41 -13.35
N VAL A 255 3.36 8.69 -12.72
CA VAL A 255 3.60 7.81 -11.57
C VAL A 255 2.78 6.52 -11.72
N LYS A 256 3.21 5.47 -11.01
CA LYS A 256 2.49 4.19 -10.98
C LYS A 256 1.13 4.32 -10.29
N SER A 257 0.17 3.50 -10.71
CA SER A 257 -1.05 3.21 -9.95
C SER A 257 -0.72 2.39 -8.70
N ILE A 258 -1.60 2.41 -7.71
CA ILE A 258 -1.42 1.68 -6.45
C ILE A 258 -2.54 0.66 -6.30
N SER A 259 -2.16 -0.59 -6.02
CA SER A 259 -3.05 -1.70 -5.72
C SER A 259 -2.75 -2.18 -4.32
N VAL A 260 -3.75 -2.21 -3.43
CA VAL A 260 -3.56 -2.55 -2.02
C VAL A 260 -4.17 -3.90 -1.70
N ALA A 261 -3.40 -4.75 -1.03
CA ALA A 261 -3.85 -6.00 -0.44
C ALA A 261 -3.77 -5.88 1.10
N SER A 262 -4.89 -6.01 1.79
CA SER A 262 -4.93 -6.06 3.25
C SER A 262 -4.95 -7.51 3.71
N VAL A 263 -4.12 -7.85 4.70
CA VAL A 263 -3.95 -9.20 5.24
C VAL A 263 -4.19 -9.18 6.74
N GLY A 264 -5.03 -10.07 7.26
CA GLY A 264 -5.32 -10.18 8.68
C GLY A 264 -6.78 -10.55 8.96
N GLU A 265 -7.16 -10.63 10.23
CA GLU A 265 -8.52 -10.86 10.68
C GLU A 265 -9.32 -9.56 10.79
N SER A 266 -10.65 -9.64 10.68
CA SER A 266 -11.55 -8.49 10.64
C SER A 266 -11.90 -7.89 12.02
N ASP A 267 -11.37 -8.42 13.11
CA ASP A 267 -11.68 -7.93 14.45
C ASP A 267 -10.82 -6.71 14.78
N GLU A 268 -11.47 -5.61 15.07
CA GLU A 268 -10.81 -4.34 15.41
C GLU A 268 -10.39 -4.32 16.88
N TYR A 269 -9.12 -4.61 17.15
CA TYR A 269 -8.50 -4.35 18.44
C TYR A 269 -7.86 -2.97 18.44
N PHE A 270 -8.05 -2.20 19.52
CA PHE A 270 -7.51 -0.84 19.58
C PHE A 270 -6.97 -0.47 20.98
N LEU A 271 -6.05 0.50 20.95
CA LEU A 271 -5.64 1.30 22.11
C LEU A 271 -6.28 2.68 22.02
N GLU A 272 -6.68 3.28 23.12
CA GLU A 272 -7.26 4.62 23.18
C GLU A 272 -6.77 5.34 24.45
N LEU A 273 -6.13 6.49 24.28
CA LEU A 273 -5.72 7.31 25.42
C LEU A 273 -6.94 8.08 25.98
N LYS A 274 -7.30 7.80 27.23
CA LYS A 274 -8.42 8.46 27.92
C LYS A 274 -7.99 9.65 28.76
N GLU A 275 -6.88 9.53 29.45
CA GLU A 275 -6.35 10.56 30.32
C GLU A 275 -4.82 10.53 30.32
N ALA A 276 -4.19 11.70 30.35
CA ALA A 276 -2.75 11.81 30.53
C ALA A 276 -2.43 12.96 31.48
N ASN A 277 -1.58 12.69 32.48
CA ASN A 277 -1.17 13.66 33.49
C ASN A 277 0.36 13.72 33.52
N LYS A 278 0.93 14.74 32.88
CA LYS A 278 2.38 14.96 32.82
C LYS A 278 2.99 15.18 34.23
N LYS A 279 2.27 15.84 35.16
CA LYS A 279 2.79 16.16 36.49
C LYS A 279 2.92 14.90 37.36
N GLN A 280 2.01 13.95 37.18
CA GLN A 280 2.00 12.68 37.93
C GLN A 280 2.75 11.57 37.16
N ASN A 281 3.20 11.85 35.95
CA ASN A 281 3.81 10.89 35.04
C ASN A 281 2.93 9.63 34.88
N GLU A 282 1.60 9.83 34.71
CA GLU A 282 0.62 8.74 34.63
C GLU A 282 -0.36 9.02 33.47
N ALA A 283 -0.75 7.95 32.77
CA ALA A 283 -1.79 7.99 31.75
C ALA A 283 -2.73 6.77 31.89
N THR A 284 -4.00 6.93 31.47
CA THR A 284 -4.98 5.86 31.41
C THR A 284 -5.23 5.52 29.95
N ILE A 285 -4.97 4.26 29.58
CA ILE A 285 -5.14 3.75 28.22
C ILE A 285 -6.24 2.67 28.26
N ASN A 286 -7.25 2.84 27.42
CA ASN A 286 -8.20 1.79 27.11
C ASN A 286 -7.63 0.87 26.06
N TYR A 287 -7.91 -0.42 26.16
CA TYR A 287 -7.52 -1.41 25.16
C TYR A 287 -8.62 -2.47 24.99
N THR A 288 -8.71 -3.04 23.80
CA THR A 288 -9.61 -4.16 23.52
C THR A 288 -8.91 -5.44 23.94
N ASN A 289 -9.53 -6.23 24.81
CA ASN A 289 -9.04 -7.56 25.19
C ASN A 289 -9.52 -8.64 24.21
N LEU A 290 -9.06 -9.88 24.39
CA LEU A 290 -9.42 -11.05 23.57
C LEU A 290 -10.91 -11.39 23.54
N GLU A 291 -11.66 -10.95 24.55
CA GLU A 291 -13.12 -11.09 24.58
C GLU A 291 -13.84 -9.99 23.81
N ASN A 292 -13.10 -9.16 23.06
CA ASN A 292 -13.60 -7.98 22.36
C ASN A 292 -14.26 -6.94 23.30
N LYS A 293 -13.78 -6.89 24.55
CA LYS A 293 -14.23 -5.92 25.57
C LYS A 293 -13.18 -4.85 25.80
N THR A 294 -13.62 -3.63 25.95
CA THR A 294 -12.73 -2.53 26.32
C THR A 294 -12.38 -2.60 27.81
N GLN A 295 -11.09 -2.63 28.11
CA GLN A 295 -10.52 -2.53 29.46
C GLN A 295 -9.61 -1.31 29.56
N SER A 296 -9.28 -0.90 30.79
CA SER A 296 -8.42 0.24 31.05
C SER A 296 -7.20 -0.15 31.87
N VAL A 297 -6.05 0.40 31.51
CA VAL A 297 -4.78 0.22 32.22
C VAL A 297 -4.14 1.58 32.52
N LYS A 298 -3.54 1.74 33.68
CA LYS A 298 -2.73 2.90 34.05
C LYS A 298 -1.27 2.63 33.78
N VAL A 299 -0.60 3.56 33.11
CA VAL A 299 0.79 3.46 32.70
C VAL A 299 1.61 4.66 33.13
N LYS A 300 2.90 4.43 33.39
CA LYS A 300 3.93 5.44 33.65
C LYS A 300 5.05 5.32 32.64
N THR A 301 5.91 6.32 32.56
CA THR A 301 7.12 6.26 31.74
C THR A 301 7.95 5.02 32.08
N HIS A 302 8.41 4.29 31.06
CA HIS A 302 9.10 3.01 31.09
C HIS A 302 8.24 1.78 31.40
N ASP A 303 6.93 1.92 31.62
CA ASP A 303 6.04 0.78 31.71
C ASP A 303 5.89 0.08 30.35
N ASN A 304 5.79 -1.24 30.39
CA ASN A 304 5.53 -2.08 29.23
C ASN A 304 4.04 -2.44 29.18
N LEU A 305 3.37 -2.04 28.11
CA LEU A 305 1.93 -2.25 27.96
C LEU A 305 1.59 -3.76 27.88
N GLY A 306 2.41 -4.55 27.18
CA GLY A 306 2.24 -6.00 27.10
C GLY A 306 2.29 -6.67 28.46
N ALA A 307 3.25 -6.27 29.31
CA ALA A 307 3.36 -6.80 30.67
C ALA A 307 2.17 -6.41 31.56
N LEU A 308 1.63 -5.20 31.41
CA LEU A 308 0.50 -4.70 32.19
C LEU A 308 -0.86 -5.26 31.73
N THR A 309 -1.02 -5.47 30.44
CA THR A 309 -2.27 -5.95 29.83
C THR A 309 -2.30 -7.47 29.64
N HIS A 310 -1.15 -8.12 29.79
CA HIS A 310 -0.92 -9.53 29.46
C HIS A 310 -1.20 -9.86 27.97
N ILE A 311 -1.00 -8.89 27.07
CA ILE A 311 -1.16 -9.03 25.63
C ILE A 311 0.22 -9.03 24.99
N SER A 312 0.65 -10.15 24.41
CA SER A 312 1.96 -10.28 23.79
C SER A 312 2.17 -9.32 22.59
N ALA A 313 1.12 -9.00 21.87
CA ALA A 313 1.15 -8.03 20.76
C ALA A 313 1.53 -6.60 21.20
N LEU A 314 1.44 -6.31 22.49
CA LEU A 314 1.76 -5.02 23.09
C LEU A 314 3.12 -5.00 23.82
N GLU A 315 3.94 -6.04 23.71
CA GLU A 315 5.26 -6.11 24.36
C GLU A 315 6.23 -5.05 23.88
N ASP A 316 6.12 -4.61 22.64
CA ASP A 316 6.94 -3.53 22.07
C ASP A 316 6.43 -2.12 22.44
N TYR A 317 5.28 -2.03 23.12
CA TYR A 317 4.69 -0.77 23.56
C TYR A 317 5.24 -0.36 24.95
N ILE A 318 6.48 0.08 24.97
CA ILE A 318 7.13 0.61 26.18
C ILE A 318 6.96 2.14 26.18
N VAL A 319 6.39 2.68 27.24
CA VAL A 319 6.12 4.12 27.36
C VAL A 319 7.43 4.91 27.44
N GLU A 320 7.69 5.73 26.42
CA GLU A 320 8.85 6.62 26.34
C GLU A 320 8.62 7.94 27.10
N ASN A 321 7.44 8.55 26.86
CA ASN A 321 7.12 9.86 27.42
C ASN A 321 5.60 10.05 27.52
N ILE A 322 5.17 10.77 28.58
CA ILE A 322 3.77 11.17 28.79
C ILE A 322 3.69 12.69 28.80
N THR A 323 2.87 13.25 27.89
CA THR A 323 2.54 14.68 27.87
C THR A 323 1.08 14.88 28.32
N LYS A 324 0.55 16.09 28.23
CA LYS A 324 -0.85 16.37 28.61
C LYS A 324 -1.87 15.67 27.67
N ASN A 325 -1.53 15.50 26.39
CA ASN A 325 -2.46 15.04 25.35
C ASN A 325 -1.92 13.85 24.54
N GLU A 326 -0.80 13.25 24.94
CA GLU A 326 -0.10 12.24 24.14
C GLU A 326 0.70 11.30 25.03
N VAL A 327 0.69 10.01 24.70
CA VAL A 327 1.63 9.01 25.20
C VAL A 327 2.47 8.53 24.04
N ARG A 328 3.81 8.62 24.17
CA ARG A 328 4.76 8.09 23.18
C ARG A 328 5.33 6.78 23.64
N PHE A 329 5.48 5.86 22.69
CA PHE A 329 6.07 4.57 22.92
C PHE A 329 7.41 4.46 22.18
N LEU A 330 8.35 3.64 22.72
CA LEU A 330 9.68 3.42 22.14
C LEU A 330 9.61 2.77 20.75
N ASN A 331 8.53 2.07 20.42
CA ASN A 331 8.27 1.51 19.09
C ASN A 331 7.85 2.57 18.05
N GLY A 332 7.78 3.85 18.45
CA GLY A 332 7.42 4.97 17.57
C GLY A 332 5.92 5.29 17.49
N VAL A 333 5.07 4.53 18.18
CA VAL A 333 3.63 4.84 18.29
C VAL A 333 3.43 6.06 19.18
N ASN A 334 2.59 6.99 18.73
CA ASN A 334 2.14 8.16 19.47
C ASN A 334 0.63 8.09 19.62
N LEU A 335 0.17 7.77 20.81
CA LEU A 335 -1.24 7.70 21.14
C LEU A 335 -1.74 9.07 21.63
N LEU A 336 -2.56 9.72 20.82
CA LEU A 336 -3.16 11.02 21.14
C LEU A 336 -4.45 10.85 21.96
N LEU A 337 -4.80 11.86 22.73
CA LEU A 337 -6.02 11.86 23.56
C LEU A 337 -7.26 11.61 22.68
N ASP A 338 -8.11 10.68 23.11
CA ASP A 338 -9.34 10.22 22.43
C ASP A 338 -9.14 9.64 21.01
N GLN A 339 -7.90 9.40 20.59
CA GLN A 339 -7.60 8.69 19.34
C GLN A 339 -7.52 7.18 19.59
N LYS A 340 -8.09 6.41 18.68
CA LYS A 340 -7.95 4.95 18.64
C LYS A 340 -6.79 4.55 17.75
N GLU A 341 -5.87 3.76 18.29
CA GLU A 341 -4.76 3.16 17.58
C GLU A 341 -4.96 1.65 17.48
N PRO A 342 -5.11 1.09 16.27
CA PRO A 342 -5.35 -0.33 16.10
C PRO A 342 -4.11 -1.17 16.38
N PHE A 343 -4.32 -2.39 16.91
CA PHE A 343 -3.26 -3.40 17.06
C PHE A 343 -3.80 -4.80 16.72
N SER A 344 -2.90 -5.77 16.48
CA SER A 344 -3.27 -7.16 16.19
C SER A 344 -2.72 -8.11 17.24
N TYR A 345 -3.51 -9.08 17.67
CA TYR A 345 -3.08 -10.16 18.58
C TYR A 345 -2.17 -11.19 17.90
N PHE A 346 -2.22 -11.32 16.56
CA PHE A 346 -1.60 -12.40 15.80
C PHE A 346 -0.47 -11.94 14.90
N VAL A 347 0.36 -11.01 15.36
CA VAL A 347 1.43 -10.35 14.56
C VAL A 347 2.34 -11.36 13.83
N GLU A 348 2.71 -12.50 14.44
CA GLU A 348 3.60 -13.49 13.81
C GLU A 348 2.91 -14.26 12.67
N GLY A 349 1.67 -14.67 12.86
CA GLY A 349 0.90 -15.36 11.83
C GLY A 349 0.55 -14.46 10.65
N GLU A 350 0.21 -13.20 10.91
CA GLU A 350 -0.04 -12.19 9.88
C GLU A 350 1.23 -11.90 9.06
N GLN A 351 2.40 -11.77 9.70
CA GLN A 351 3.66 -11.55 9.00
C GLN A 351 3.99 -12.69 8.04
N GLU A 352 3.73 -13.95 8.42
CA GLU A 352 3.91 -15.11 7.52
C GLU A 352 3.00 -15.02 6.30
N VAL A 353 1.71 -14.72 6.51
CA VAL A 353 0.73 -14.59 5.42
C VAL A 353 1.06 -13.38 4.54
N MET A 354 1.44 -12.24 5.14
CA MET A 354 1.85 -11.04 4.39
C MET A 354 3.10 -11.27 3.55
N LEU A 355 4.12 -11.94 4.09
CA LEU A 355 5.32 -12.30 3.34
C LEU A 355 4.99 -13.26 2.19
N LYS A 356 4.16 -14.26 2.45
CA LYS A 356 3.70 -15.19 1.43
C LYS A 356 2.96 -14.47 0.31
N GLU A 357 2.04 -13.55 0.67
CA GLU A 357 1.32 -12.72 -0.32
C GLU A 357 2.27 -11.80 -1.09
N ALA A 358 3.32 -11.26 -0.44
CA ALA A 358 4.33 -10.44 -1.12
C ALA A 358 5.13 -11.25 -2.16
N ILE A 359 5.57 -12.45 -1.80
CA ILE A 359 6.30 -13.34 -2.69
C ILE A 359 5.42 -13.77 -3.86
N LYS A 360 4.17 -14.18 -3.57
CA LYS A 360 3.20 -14.57 -4.58
C LYS A 360 2.89 -13.43 -5.55
N SER A 361 2.60 -12.23 -5.02
CA SER A 361 2.35 -11.03 -5.84
C SER A 361 3.54 -10.64 -6.71
N HIS A 362 4.75 -10.87 -6.22
CA HIS A 362 5.98 -10.65 -6.98
C HIS A 362 6.06 -11.60 -8.17
N PHE A 363 5.92 -12.91 -7.95
CA PHE A 363 5.98 -13.92 -9.01
C PHE A 363 4.84 -13.81 -10.03
N GLU A 364 3.62 -13.44 -9.61
CA GLU A 364 2.48 -13.23 -10.51
C GLU A 364 2.78 -12.23 -11.62
N ARG A 365 3.68 -11.29 -11.37
CA ARG A 365 4.02 -10.22 -12.30
C ARG A 365 5.41 -10.35 -12.92
N GLU A 366 6.33 -11.04 -12.24
CA GLU A 366 7.75 -11.06 -12.60
C GLU A 366 7.98 -11.63 -13.99
N GLU A 367 7.28 -12.72 -14.38
CA GLU A 367 7.42 -13.29 -15.72
C GLU A 367 7.04 -12.31 -16.83
N GLY A 368 5.89 -11.64 -16.68
CA GLY A 368 5.42 -10.64 -17.64
C GLY A 368 6.35 -9.43 -17.75
N LEU A 369 6.92 -9.00 -16.62
CA LEU A 369 7.91 -7.91 -16.56
C LEU A 369 9.27 -8.35 -17.15
N PHE A 370 9.69 -9.58 -16.84
CA PHE A 370 10.93 -10.16 -17.37
C PHE A 370 10.93 -10.20 -18.90
N LYS A 371 9.85 -10.68 -19.52
CA LYS A 371 9.68 -10.68 -20.99
C LYS A 371 9.77 -9.29 -21.62
N LYS A 372 9.56 -8.23 -20.83
CA LYS A 372 9.67 -6.82 -21.26
C LYS A 372 11.02 -6.19 -20.88
N GLY A 373 11.98 -7.00 -20.41
CA GLY A 373 13.28 -6.52 -19.95
C GLY A 373 13.24 -5.71 -18.66
N ILE A 374 12.21 -5.91 -17.82
CA ILE A 374 12.03 -5.14 -16.57
C ILE A 374 12.26 -6.07 -15.39
N LYS A 375 13.33 -5.84 -14.65
CA LYS A 375 13.58 -6.54 -13.39
C LYS A 375 12.71 -5.98 -12.27
N ALA A 376 11.90 -6.82 -11.64
CA ALA A 376 11.04 -6.45 -10.52
C ALA A 376 11.80 -6.49 -9.19
N LEU A 377 11.53 -5.52 -8.30
CA LEU A 377 12.01 -5.47 -6.92
C LEU A 377 10.83 -5.40 -5.95
N CYS A 378 11.00 -6.02 -4.79
CA CYS A 378 10.07 -5.96 -3.67
C CYS A 378 10.75 -5.31 -2.46
N MET A 379 10.09 -4.35 -1.82
CA MET A 379 10.52 -3.77 -0.55
C MET A 379 9.68 -4.34 0.59
N VAL A 380 10.36 -4.75 1.68
CA VAL A 380 9.73 -5.24 2.90
C VAL A 380 10.12 -4.35 4.08
N PHE A 381 9.14 -3.61 4.62
CA PHE A 381 9.34 -2.78 5.81
C PHE A 381 9.08 -3.59 7.08
N ILE A 382 10.06 -3.62 7.98
CA ILE A 382 10.03 -4.37 9.24
C ILE A 382 10.09 -3.44 10.45
N SER A 383 9.56 -3.89 11.59
CA SER A 383 9.54 -3.13 12.86
C SER A 383 10.90 -3.08 13.54
N GLY A 384 11.67 -4.14 13.47
CA GLY A 384 12.97 -4.25 14.15
C GLY A 384 14.02 -5.02 13.35
N VAL A 385 15.27 -4.52 13.38
CA VAL A 385 16.41 -5.17 12.71
C VAL A 385 16.66 -6.57 13.26
N ASN A 386 16.49 -6.77 14.56
CA ASN A 386 16.77 -8.03 15.24
C ASN A 386 15.85 -9.18 14.79
N SER A 387 14.70 -8.87 14.18
CA SER A 387 13.82 -9.90 13.57
C SER A 387 14.42 -10.50 12.30
N TYR A 388 15.25 -9.72 11.57
CA TYR A 388 15.87 -10.12 10.32
C TYR A 388 17.35 -10.54 10.50
N LEU A 389 18.12 -9.84 11.35
CA LEU A 389 19.51 -10.13 11.70
C LEU A 389 19.67 -10.26 13.21
N SER A 390 20.31 -11.32 13.67
CA SER A 390 20.69 -11.49 15.08
C SER A 390 21.86 -10.56 15.47
N GLU A 391 22.14 -10.45 16.77
CA GLU A 391 23.29 -9.66 17.28
C GLU A 391 24.64 -10.10 16.71
N ASN A 392 24.76 -11.34 16.25
CA ASN A 392 25.95 -11.91 15.61
C ASN A 392 25.89 -11.83 14.07
N GLU A 393 24.98 -11.01 13.50
CA GLU A 393 24.79 -10.83 12.05
C GLU A 393 24.40 -12.13 11.30
N GLN A 394 23.89 -13.13 12.02
CA GLN A 394 23.32 -14.33 11.40
C GLN A 394 21.85 -14.09 11.05
N PRO A 395 21.32 -14.76 10.00
CA PRO A 395 19.90 -14.69 9.67
C PRO A 395 19.03 -14.97 10.89
N ALA A 396 18.13 -14.06 11.22
CA ALA A 396 17.17 -14.23 12.30
C ALA A 396 15.84 -14.84 11.78
N LYS A 397 14.86 -14.99 12.66
CA LYS A 397 13.60 -15.70 12.41
C LYS A 397 12.89 -15.26 11.12
N LEU A 398 12.84 -13.94 10.86
CA LEU A 398 12.14 -13.40 9.70
C LEU A 398 12.87 -13.70 8.38
N ALA A 399 14.20 -13.66 8.36
CA ALA A 399 15.00 -14.01 7.19
C ALA A 399 14.83 -15.51 6.84
N LEU A 400 14.91 -16.38 7.85
CA LEU A 400 14.70 -17.82 7.68
C LEU A 400 13.26 -18.16 7.26
N LEU A 401 12.27 -17.45 7.78
CA LEU A 401 10.88 -17.60 7.36
C LEU A 401 10.71 -17.19 5.89
N PHE A 402 11.31 -16.07 5.49
CA PHE A 402 11.29 -15.61 4.10
C PHE A 402 11.94 -16.65 3.15
N GLU A 403 13.13 -17.14 3.48
CA GLU A 403 13.82 -18.16 2.67
C GLU A 403 12.94 -19.41 2.45
N LYS A 404 12.31 -19.88 3.54
CA LYS A 404 11.37 -21.02 3.50
C LYS A 404 10.17 -20.76 2.58
N LEU A 405 9.49 -19.62 2.77
CA LEU A 405 8.31 -19.25 1.98
C LEU A 405 8.66 -19.00 0.51
N TYR A 406 9.79 -18.33 0.25
CA TYR A 406 10.27 -18.09 -1.10
C TYR A 406 10.55 -19.40 -1.84
N GLN A 407 11.21 -20.35 -1.18
CA GLN A 407 11.47 -21.66 -1.75
C GLN A 407 10.18 -22.39 -2.11
N GLN A 408 9.18 -22.37 -1.23
CA GLN A 408 7.88 -23.01 -1.46
C GLN A 408 7.17 -22.41 -2.68
N GLU A 409 7.08 -21.09 -2.77
CA GLU A 409 6.42 -20.42 -3.90
C GLU A 409 7.22 -20.58 -5.20
N LEU A 410 8.56 -20.55 -5.13
CA LEU A 410 9.42 -20.80 -6.29
C LEU A 410 9.19 -22.19 -6.89
N GLU A 411 9.10 -23.24 -6.05
CA GLU A 411 8.83 -24.60 -6.52
C GLU A 411 7.44 -24.70 -7.18
N GLU A 412 6.44 -23.99 -6.68
CA GLU A 412 5.12 -23.95 -7.31
C GLU A 412 5.15 -23.20 -8.66
N VAL A 413 5.93 -22.14 -8.77
CA VAL A 413 6.10 -21.39 -10.04
C VAL A 413 6.83 -22.26 -11.07
N LEU A 414 7.90 -22.98 -10.67
CA LEU A 414 8.69 -23.82 -11.57
C LEU A 414 7.91 -25.03 -12.12
N LYS A 415 6.79 -25.44 -11.50
CA LYS A 415 5.89 -26.49 -12.03
C LYS A 415 5.08 -26.01 -13.24
N LYS A 416 4.94 -24.70 -13.42
CA LYS A 416 4.15 -24.09 -14.52
C LYS A 416 4.95 -24.10 -15.82
N PRO A 417 4.27 -24.07 -16.99
CA PRO A 417 4.93 -23.76 -18.25
C PRO A 417 5.45 -22.33 -18.25
N LEU A 418 6.76 -22.14 -18.30
CA LEU A 418 7.44 -20.84 -18.25
C LEU A 418 8.27 -20.61 -19.50
N ASP A 419 8.53 -19.35 -19.82
CA ASP A 419 9.56 -18.96 -20.77
C ASP A 419 10.92 -19.55 -20.36
N GLU A 420 11.69 -20.08 -21.31
CA GLU A 420 12.96 -20.78 -21.03
C GLU A 420 13.99 -19.89 -20.35
N ASN A 421 14.10 -18.62 -20.77
CA ASN A 421 15.05 -17.67 -20.18
C ASN A 421 14.61 -17.28 -18.76
N TYR A 422 13.31 -17.12 -18.55
CA TYR A 422 12.77 -16.83 -17.22
C TYR A 422 12.94 -18.03 -16.29
N ARG A 423 12.72 -19.24 -16.76
CA ARG A 423 13.00 -20.48 -16.02
C ARG A 423 14.47 -20.54 -15.58
N ALA A 424 15.41 -20.31 -16.48
CA ALA A 424 16.83 -20.30 -16.17
C ALA A 424 17.19 -19.23 -15.12
N TYR A 425 16.55 -18.06 -15.21
CA TYR A 425 16.69 -16.99 -14.22
C TYR A 425 16.18 -17.40 -12.83
N LEU A 426 15.08 -18.14 -12.75
CA LEU A 426 14.54 -18.66 -11.49
C LEU A 426 15.39 -19.80 -10.92
N GLU A 427 15.88 -20.71 -11.76
CA GLU A 427 16.73 -21.83 -11.34
C GLU A 427 18.06 -21.34 -10.76
N ARG A 428 18.65 -20.29 -11.33
CA ARG A 428 19.84 -19.66 -10.74
C ARG A 428 19.55 -19.10 -9.33
N ALA A 429 18.39 -18.51 -9.13
CA ALA A 429 17.98 -18.04 -7.80
C ALA A 429 17.71 -19.20 -6.82
N ARG A 430 17.28 -20.35 -7.32
CA ARG A 430 17.08 -21.59 -6.55
C ARG A 430 18.37 -22.16 -5.99
N GLU A 431 19.50 -21.99 -6.72
CA GLU A 431 20.81 -22.48 -6.26
C GLU A 431 21.29 -21.78 -4.96
N ASP A 432 20.94 -20.50 -4.78
CA ASP A 432 21.33 -19.75 -3.58
C ASP A 432 20.28 -18.69 -3.22
N ILE A 433 19.26 -19.11 -2.49
CA ILE A 433 18.14 -18.26 -2.06
C ILE A 433 18.61 -17.06 -1.22
N LYS A 434 19.75 -17.18 -0.52
CA LYS A 434 20.29 -16.10 0.29
C LYS A 434 20.68 -14.86 -0.52
N LYS A 435 20.96 -15.02 -1.82
CA LYS A 435 21.25 -13.91 -2.74
C LYS A 435 20.00 -13.17 -3.21
N VAL A 436 18.82 -13.79 -3.04
CA VAL A 436 17.55 -13.22 -3.52
C VAL A 436 17.07 -12.08 -2.62
N HIS A 437 17.49 -12.06 -1.36
CA HIS A 437 17.09 -11.03 -0.39
C HIS A 437 18.28 -10.40 0.32
N GLY A 438 18.08 -9.17 0.79
CA GLY A 438 19.11 -8.45 1.55
C GLY A 438 18.51 -7.38 2.44
N GLY A 439 19.22 -7.05 3.53
CA GLY A 439 18.79 -6.04 4.48
C GLY A 439 19.55 -4.70 4.28
N TYR A 440 18.85 -3.58 4.44
CA TYR A 440 19.44 -2.26 4.55
C TYR A 440 19.01 -1.58 5.86
N PHE A 441 19.98 -1.42 6.79
CA PHE A 441 19.75 -0.89 8.11
C PHE A 441 20.77 0.21 8.48
N ALA A 442 20.30 1.32 9.04
CA ALA A 442 21.13 2.53 9.28
C ALA A 442 22.28 2.36 10.29
N LYS A 443 22.33 1.25 11.03
CA LYS A 443 23.29 1.02 12.14
C LYS A 443 24.30 -0.10 11.89
N SER A 444 24.35 -0.72 10.73
CA SER A 444 25.38 -1.74 10.49
C SER A 444 26.76 -1.08 10.39
N LYS A 445 27.65 -1.41 11.33
CA LYS A 445 28.96 -0.79 11.50
C LYS A 445 30.13 -1.67 11.09
N LYS A 446 29.92 -2.85 10.50
CA LYS A 446 31.01 -3.80 10.22
C LYS A 446 31.21 -4.07 8.74
N GLU A 447 32.47 -4.37 8.41
CA GLU A 447 32.95 -4.75 7.08
C GLU A 447 32.59 -6.22 6.78
N GLY A 448 31.94 -6.49 5.64
CA GLY A 448 31.57 -7.83 5.21
C GLY A 448 30.63 -7.84 4.01
N ASP A 449 29.95 -8.96 3.78
CA ASP A 449 29.01 -9.14 2.64
C ASP A 449 27.79 -8.21 2.72
N GLU A 450 27.39 -7.77 3.92
CA GLU A 450 26.36 -6.73 4.11
C GLU A 450 26.77 -5.38 3.54
N THR A 451 28.04 -5.01 3.65
CA THR A 451 28.57 -3.78 3.06
C THR A 451 28.38 -3.80 1.55
N LYS A 452 28.60 -4.95 0.91
CA LYS A 452 28.37 -5.14 -0.54
C LYS A 452 26.89 -5.01 -0.91
N THR A 453 25.98 -5.58 -0.11
CA THR A 453 24.54 -5.46 -0.33
C THR A 453 24.08 -4.00 -0.16
N ILE A 454 24.56 -3.29 0.87
CA ILE A 454 24.29 -1.87 1.08
C ILE A 454 24.84 -1.02 -0.07
N GLU A 455 26.04 -1.30 -0.55
CA GLU A 455 26.62 -0.61 -1.71
C GLU A 455 25.83 -0.86 -2.99
N LEU A 456 25.41 -2.10 -3.23
CA LEU A 456 24.54 -2.45 -4.36
C LEU A 456 23.21 -1.68 -4.31
N ILE A 457 22.57 -1.64 -3.15
CA ILE A 457 21.27 -0.95 -2.97
C ILE A 457 21.43 0.57 -3.17
N LEU A 458 22.45 1.20 -2.58
CA LEU A 458 22.58 2.66 -2.56
C LEU A 458 23.35 3.23 -3.73
N LYS A 459 24.48 2.61 -4.10
CA LYS A 459 25.45 3.19 -5.03
C LYS A 459 25.35 2.58 -6.43
N GLU A 460 25.06 1.29 -6.53
CA GLU A 460 25.09 0.55 -7.78
C GLU A 460 23.66 0.27 -8.34
N LYS A 461 22.82 1.30 -8.40
CA LYS A 461 21.41 1.18 -8.83
C LYS A 461 21.26 0.47 -10.19
N GLU A 462 22.15 0.75 -11.13
CA GLU A 462 22.10 0.15 -12.48
C GLU A 462 22.43 -1.34 -12.46
N LYS A 463 23.33 -1.77 -11.55
CA LYS A 463 23.65 -3.19 -11.36
C LYS A 463 22.51 -3.92 -10.63
N LEU A 464 21.86 -3.26 -9.66
CA LEU A 464 20.68 -3.80 -8.98
C LEU A 464 19.52 -4.06 -9.97
N LEU A 465 19.39 -3.23 -11.00
CA LEU A 465 18.38 -3.36 -12.05
C LEU A 465 18.77 -4.35 -13.17
N SER A 466 20.00 -4.86 -13.19
CA SER A 466 20.43 -5.88 -14.12
C SER A 466 19.92 -7.27 -13.69
N PHE A 467 19.57 -8.10 -14.66
CA PHE A 467 19.24 -9.52 -14.43
C PHE A 467 20.45 -10.36 -13.99
N ASP A 468 21.69 -9.80 -14.03
CA ASP A 468 22.87 -10.43 -13.46
C ASP A 468 22.89 -10.44 -11.93
N SER A 469 22.11 -9.56 -11.30
CA SER A 469 21.94 -9.55 -9.85
C SER A 469 20.72 -10.38 -9.45
N ASP A 470 20.89 -11.28 -8.49
CA ASP A 470 19.80 -12.12 -7.99
C ASP A 470 18.95 -11.42 -6.92
N LEU A 471 19.43 -10.31 -6.34
CA LEU A 471 18.70 -9.55 -5.32
C LEU A 471 17.38 -9.00 -5.86
N ARG A 472 16.27 -9.41 -5.24
CA ARG A 472 14.88 -9.05 -5.59
C ARG A 472 14.10 -8.48 -4.42
N PHE A 473 14.38 -8.94 -3.19
CA PHE A 473 13.68 -8.54 -1.97
C PHE A 473 14.60 -7.76 -1.04
N ILE A 474 14.19 -6.55 -0.70
CA ILE A 474 14.98 -5.62 0.12
C ILE A 474 14.24 -5.37 1.42
N PHE A 475 14.84 -5.80 2.54
CA PHE A 475 14.32 -5.58 3.88
C PHE A 475 14.88 -4.29 4.45
N SER A 476 14.01 -3.45 5.04
CA SER A 476 14.42 -2.20 5.63
C SER A 476 13.54 -1.85 6.84
N GLN A 477 14.12 -1.29 7.89
CA GLN A 477 13.35 -0.73 9.00
C GLN A 477 12.92 0.70 8.67
N TRP A 478 13.78 1.68 8.91
CA TRP A 478 13.49 3.10 8.70
C TRP A 478 14.45 3.74 7.69
N ALA A 479 15.53 3.06 7.36
CA ALA A 479 16.66 3.65 6.65
C ALA A 479 16.38 4.02 5.19
N LEU A 480 15.47 3.32 4.51
CA LEU A 480 15.08 3.62 3.13
C LEU A 480 13.83 4.52 3.03
N GLN A 481 13.35 5.08 4.13
CA GLN A 481 12.24 6.05 4.08
C GLN A 481 12.62 7.35 3.37
N GLU A 482 13.92 7.69 3.35
CA GLU A 482 14.44 8.89 2.71
C GLU A 482 15.65 8.56 1.81
N GLY A 483 15.76 9.23 0.67
CA GLY A 483 16.95 9.24 -0.17
C GLY A 483 17.13 8.07 -1.16
N TRP A 484 16.41 6.97 -1.03
CA TRP A 484 16.48 5.86 -1.98
C TRP A 484 15.33 5.91 -3.01
N ASP A 485 15.67 5.71 -4.28
CA ASP A 485 14.74 5.93 -5.39
C ASP A 485 15.01 4.94 -6.54
N ASN A 486 14.48 3.74 -6.44
CA ASN A 486 14.60 2.77 -7.51
C ASN A 486 13.29 2.71 -8.34
N PRO A 487 13.34 2.82 -9.69
CA PRO A 487 12.15 2.85 -10.52
C PRO A 487 11.40 1.50 -10.56
N ASN A 488 12.11 0.39 -10.36
CA ASN A 488 11.55 -0.96 -10.56
C ASN A 488 11.05 -1.63 -9.28
N VAL A 489 10.73 -0.84 -8.24
CA VAL A 489 9.96 -1.34 -7.09
C VAL A 489 8.53 -1.58 -7.56
N MET A 490 8.11 -2.86 -7.58
CA MET A 490 6.79 -3.28 -8.04
C MET A 490 5.90 -3.76 -6.89
N THR A 491 6.51 -4.13 -5.77
CA THR A 491 5.79 -4.60 -4.58
C THR A 491 6.37 -3.96 -3.33
N ILE A 492 5.51 -3.52 -2.42
CA ILE A 492 5.87 -3.06 -1.07
C ILE A 492 5.06 -3.88 -0.07
N CYS A 493 5.74 -4.53 0.86
CA CYS A 493 5.12 -5.24 1.97
C CYS A 493 5.45 -4.51 3.29
N LYS A 494 4.42 -4.14 4.04
CA LYS A 494 4.58 -3.43 5.31
C LYS A 494 4.25 -4.38 6.46
N LEU A 495 5.26 -5.08 6.97
CA LEU A 495 5.09 -5.97 8.13
C LEU A 495 4.91 -5.22 9.45
N ALA A 496 5.21 -3.92 9.46
CA ALA A 496 4.98 -3.04 10.59
C ALA A 496 3.92 -1.99 10.22
N PRO A 497 2.91 -1.75 11.04
CA PRO A 497 1.92 -0.69 10.81
C PRO A 497 2.57 0.69 10.84
N SER A 498 2.04 1.63 10.06
CA SER A 498 2.49 3.04 10.08
C SER A 498 1.51 3.90 10.85
N HIS A 499 2.04 4.76 11.70
CA HIS A 499 1.25 5.56 12.64
C HIS A 499 0.85 6.94 12.10
N SER A 500 1.34 7.36 10.93
CA SER A 500 0.90 8.60 10.29
C SER A 500 0.68 8.45 8.80
N ASN A 501 -0.33 9.16 8.27
CA ASN A 501 -0.64 9.15 6.84
C ASN A 501 0.53 9.68 5.99
N ILE A 502 1.23 10.70 6.47
CA ILE A 502 2.43 11.24 5.80
C ILE A 502 3.52 10.16 5.69
N THR A 503 3.76 9.38 6.75
CA THR A 503 4.71 8.28 6.72
C THR A 503 4.27 7.20 5.73
N LYS A 504 2.97 6.89 5.66
CA LYS A 504 2.39 5.95 4.69
C LYS A 504 2.70 6.38 3.26
N LEU A 505 2.41 7.63 2.91
CA LEU A 505 2.70 8.18 1.57
C LEU A 505 4.19 8.21 1.23
N GLN A 506 5.05 8.57 2.18
CA GLN A 506 6.50 8.59 1.98
C GLN A 506 7.08 7.20 1.71
N GLN A 507 6.59 6.17 2.41
CA GLN A 507 6.99 4.78 2.17
C GLN A 507 6.55 4.30 0.78
N ILE A 508 5.29 4.55 0.41
CA ILE A 508 4.73 4.16 -0.89
C ILE A 508 5.39 4.97 -2.02
N GLY A 509 5.69 6.23 -1.79
CA GLY A 509 6.34 7.13 -2.74
C GLY A 509 7.61 6.55 -3.37
N ARG A 510 8.29 5.64 -2.65
CA ARG A 510 9.48 4.93 -3.15
C ARG A 510 9.18 4.02 -4.34
N GLY A 511 7.98 3.45 -4.40
CA GLY A 511 7.53 2.58 -5.48
C GLY A 511 6.83 3.30 -6.64
N LEU A 512 6.55 4.60 -6.54
CA LEU A 512 5.71 5.30 -7.52
C LEU A 512 6.40 5.67 -8.83
N ARG A 513 7.72 5.60 -8.90
CA ARG A 513 8.46 5.93 -10.13
C ARG A 513 8.10 4.99 -11.26
N LEU A 514 7.96 5.53 -12.47
CA LEU A 514 7.74 4.74 -13.66
C LEU A 514 8.91 3.80 -13.90
N ALA A 515 8.61 2.56 -14.27
CA ALA A 515 9.58 1.51 -14.50
C ALA A 515 10.53 1.81 -15.66
N VAL A 516 11.71 1.20 -15.59
CA VAL A 516 12.76 1.30 -16.60
C VAL A 516 13.14 -0.11 -17.06
N ASN A 517 13.26 -0.30 -18.37
CA ASN A 517 13.67 -1.57 -18.96
C ASN A 517 15.21 -1.74 -18.95
N ASP A 518 15.71 -2.91 -19.37
CA ASP A 518 17.13 -3.24 -19.47
C ASP A 518 17.93 -2.37 -20.47
N LYS A 519 17.25 -1.68 -21.38
CA LYS A 519 17.83 -0.69 -22.30
C LYS A 519 17.97 0.71 -21.70
N GLY A 520 17.52 0.89 -20.45
CA GLY A 520 17.52 2.16 -19.72
C GLY A 520 16.37 3.09 -20.12
N GLU A 521 15.35 2.59 -20.79
CA GLU A 521 14.20 3.35 -21.27
C GLU A 521 13.06 3.29 -20.27
N ARG A 522 12.46 4.46 -19.99
CA ARG A 522 11.31 4.58 -19.08
C ARG A 522 10.02 4.20 -19.80
N ILE A 523 9.20 3.40 -19.16
CA ILE A 523 7.90 2.99 -19.68
C ILE A 523 6.88 4.09 -19.37
N THR A 524 6.53 4.86 -20.38
CA THR A 524 5.60 6.00 -20.31
C THR A 524 4.20 5.62 -20.83
N LYS A 525 3.22 6.50 -20.66
CA LYS A 525 1.81 6.30 -21.10
C LYS A 525 1.66 5.98 -22.59
N GLU A 526 2.65 6.27 -23.40
CA GLU A 526 2.67 5.97 -24.82
C GLU A 526 2.91 4.47 -25.13
N HIS A 527 3.41 3.70 -24.14
CA HIS A 527 3.63 2.28 -24.30
C HIS A 527 2.34 1.50 -24.05
N ALA A 528 2.03 0.55 -24.93
CA ALA A 528 0.83 -0.29 -24.82
C ALA A 528 0.70 -1.04 -23.48
N ASP A 529 1.84 -1.39 -22.87
CA ASP A 529 1.92 -2.13 -21.61
C ASP A 529 1.98 -1.22 -20.36
N PHE A 530 1.72 0.07 -20.50
CA PHE A 530 1.89 1.06 -19.44
C PHE A 530 1.18 0.66 -18.14
N ASP A 531 -0.11 0.33 -18.23
CA ASP A 531 -0.94 0.01 -17.06
C ASP A 531 -0.49 -1.26 -16.34
N PHE A 532 -0.08 -2.28 -17.10
CA PHE A 532 0.44 -3.53 -16.53
C PHE A 532 1.80 -3.30 -15.83
N VAL A 533 2.70 -2.56 -16.50
CA VAL A 533 4.06 -2.34 -16.00
C VAL A 533 4.06 -1.38 -14.80
N ASN A 534 3.28 -0.30 -14.89
CA ASN A 534 3.31 0.78 -13.92
C ASN A 534 2.19 0.65 -12.85
N GLU A 535 2.08 -0.51 -12.26
CA GLU A 535 1.29 -0.78 -11.07
C GLU A 535 2.19 -1.13 -9.89
N LEU A 536 1.96 -0.52 -8.74
CA LEU A 536 2.61 -0.82 -7.47
C LEU A 536 1.65 -1.61 -6.59
N VAL A 537 2.03 -2.81 -6.19
CA VAL A 537 1.29 -3.61 -5.22
C VAL A 537 1.76 -3.29 -3.80
N VAL A 538 0.85 -2.90 -2.92
CA VAL A 538 1.14 -2.59 -1.51
C VAL A 538 0.39 -3.58 -0.63
N ILE A 539 1.12 -4.30 0.22
CA ILE A 539 0.57 -5.28 1.16
C ILE A 539 0.68 -4.70 2.56
N VAL A 540 -0.46 -4.59 3.23
CA VAL A 540 -0.60 -3.98 4.56
C VAL A 540 -1.33 -4.91 5.52
N PRO A 541 -1.11 -4.80 6.85
CA PRO A 541 -1.92 -5.53 7.82
C PRO A 541 -3.37 -5.02 7.81
N GLN A 542 -4.31 -5.91 8.10
CA GLN A 542 -5.75 -5.59 8.14
C GLN A 542 -6.11 -4.52 9.17
N VAL A 543 -5.33 -4.39 10.24
CA VAL A 543 -5.47 -3.31 11.23
C VAL A 543 -5.28 -1.90 10.64
N GLU A 544 -4.65 -1.78 9.48
CA GLU A 544 -4.66 -0.56 8.66
C GLU A 544 -5.90 -0.52 7.72
N GLY A 545 -7.05 -1.05 8.16
CA GLY A 545 -8.24 -1.43 7.36
C GLY A 545 -8.73 -0.41 6.34
N ASP A 546 -8.66 0.88 6.62
CA ASP A 546 -8.95 1.95 5.66
C ASP A 546 -7.68 2.59 5.08
N PHE A 547 -6.65 1.78 4.81
CA PHE A 547 -5.41 2.26 4.20
C PHE A 547 -5.65 2.94 2.85
N VAL A 548 -6.57 2.41 2.06
CA VAL A 548 -6.96 2.98 0.77
C VAL A 548 -7.63 4.33 0.97
N GLY A 549 -8.64 4.41 1.85
CA GLY A 549 -9.33 5.66 2.16
C GLY A 549 -8.41 6.71 2.78
N ALA A 550 -7.55 6.32 3.71
CA ALA A 550 -6.58 7.22 4.33
C ALA A 550 -5.60 7.83 3.30
N ILE A 551 -5.10 7.04 2.34
CA ILE A 551 -4.23 7.55 1.27
C ILE A 551 -5.02 8.42 0.29
N GLN A 552 -6.24 8.04 -0.06
CA GLN A 552 -7.10 8.84 -0.94
C GLN A 552 -7.44 10.18 -0.30
N GLN A 553 -7.74 10.19 1.01
CA GLN A 553 -7.97 11.41 1.77
C GLN A 553 -6.74 12.31 1.80
N GLU A 554 -5.56 11.77 2.10
CA GLU A 554 -4.30 12.51 2.11
C GLU A 554 -3.97 13.11 0.73
N ILE A 555 -4.17 12.33 -0.35
CA ILE A 555 -4.03 12.82 -1.73
C ILE A 555 -5.01 13.98 -2.00
N SER A 556 -6.25 13.88 -1.50
CA SER A 556 -7.27 14.90 -1.67
C SER A 556 -6.95 16.17 -0.86
N GLU A 557 -6.49 16.05 0.38
CA GLU A 557 -6.14 17.16 1.26
C GLU A 557 -4.95 17.97 0.74
N HIS A 558 -3.97 17.28 0.11
CA HIS A 558 -2.80 17.93 -0.49
C HIS A 558 -3.00 18.30 -1.96
N SER A 559 -4.14 17.99 -2.55
CA SER A 559 -4.49 18.46 -3.89
C SER A 559 -4.81 19.97 -3.85
N LEU A 560 -4.28 20.69 -4.83
CA LEU A 560 -4.63 22.11 -5.05
C LEU A 560 -6.08 22.28 -5.54
N ILE A 561 -6.68 21.21 -6.02
CA ILE A 561 -8.06 21.17 -6.48
C ILE A 561 -8.94 20.89 -5.27
N LYS A 562 -9.54 21.96 -4.73
CA LYS A 562 -10.53 21.81 -3.66
C LYS A 562 -11.87 21.42 -4.30
N GLN A 563 -12.52 20.39 -3.77
CA GLN A 563 -13.89 20.04 -4.15
C GLN A 563 -14.89 21.14 -3.73
N ALA A 564 -14.54 21.96 -2.74
CA ALA A 564 -15.30 23.11 -2.34
C ALA A 564 -14.92 24.35 -3.17
N PHE A 565 -15.92 25.14 -3.54
CA PHE A 565 -15.79 26.38 -4.28
C PHE A 565 -16.84 27.41 -3.85
N SER A 566 -16.53 28.70 -4.04
CA SER A 566 -17.46 29.76 -3.67
C SER A 566 -18.29 30.24 -4.86
N GLY A 567 -19.49 30.74 -4.56
CA GLY A 567 -20.33 31.40 -5.56
C GLY A 567 -19.68 32.64 -6.14
N VAL A 568 -18.91 33.37 -5.34
CA VAL A 568 -18.12 34.54 -5.80
C VAL A 568 -17.05 34.14 -6.83
N GLU A 569 -16.45 32.96 -6.70
CA GLU A 569 -15.49 32.44 -7.70
C GLU A 569 -16.19 32.16 -9.04
N LEU A 570 -17.38 31.58 -9.02
CA LEU A 570 -18.17 31.30 -10.22
C LEU A 570 -18.61 32.58 -10.92
N GLU A 571 -18.97 33.63 -10.18
CA GLU A 571 -19.31 34.94 -10.74
C GLU A 571 -18.11 35.64 -11.37
N LYS A 572 -16.97 35.68 -10.66
CA LYS A 572 -15.73 36.32 -11.17
C LYS A 572 -15.20 35.63 -12.43
N SER A 573 -15.39 34.35 -12.57
CA SER A 573 -15.00 33.57 -13.77
C SER A 573 -16.00 33.68 -14.92
N GLY A 574 -17.14 34.34 -14.71
CA GLY A 574 -18.19 34.49 -15.71
C GLY A 574 -18.98 33.23 -16.02
N MET A 575 -18.90 32.21 -15.14
CA MET A 575 -19.68 30.98 -15.28
C MET A 575 -21.12 31.19 -14.86
N VAL A 576 -21.36 32.06 -13.86
CA VAL A 576 -22.66 32.42 -13.34
C VAL A 576 -22.81 33.93 -13.31
N LYS A 577 -24.00 34.45 -13.68
CA LYS A 577 -24.31 35.87 -13.54
C LYS A 577 -24.38 36.25 -12.07
N LYS A 578 -24.00 37.49 -11.75
CA LYS A 578 -23.96 38.04 -10.40
C LYS A 578 -25.30 37.86 -9.69
N GLY A 579 -25.26 37.26 -8.49
CA GLY A 579 -26.43 37.01 -7.62
C GLY A 579 -27.19 35.73 -7.90
N TYR A 580 -26.73 34.89 -8.86
CA TYR A 580 -27.43 33.64 -9.22
C TYR A 580 -26.74 32.34 -8.73
N TYR A 581 -25.59 32.43 -8.06
CA TYR A 581 -24.89 31.23 -7.58
C TYR A 581 -25.73 30.42 -6.54
N GLY A 582 -26.52 31.10 -5.70
CA GLY A 582 -27.39 30.41 -4.75
C GLY A 582 -28.41 29.49 -5.44
N ALA A 583 -29.05 29.98 -6.52
CA ALA A 583 -29.96 29.17 -7.33
C ALA A 583 -29.26 27.99 -8.02
N LEU A 584 -28.00 28.19 -8.45
CA LEU A 584 -27.20 27.11 -9.00
C LEU A 584 -26.89 26.05 -7.92
N PHE A 585 -26.49 26.47 -6.72
CA PHE A 585 -26.17 25.55 -5.62
C PHE A 585 -27.36 24.70 -5.21
N GLU A 586 -28.57 25.28 -5.15
CA GLU A 586 -29.81 24.53 -4.91
C GLU A 586 -30.06 23.46 -5.97
N LYS A 587 -29.82 23.79 -7.24
CA LYS A 587 -29.98 22.82 -8.32
C LYS A 587 -28.94 21.72 -8.29
N LEU A 588 -27.66 22.05 -8.05
CA LEU A 588 -26.59 21.06 -7.94
C LEU A 588 -26.80 20.12 -6.74
N GLU A 589 -27.28 20.63 -5.61
CA GLU A 589 -27.64 19.84 -4.43
C GLU A 589 -28.87 18.95 -4.72
N GLY A 590 -29.93 19.50 -5.32
CA GLY A 590 -31.12 18.75 -5.71
C GLY A 590 -30.82 17.64 -6.74
N LEU A 591 -29.85 17.84 -7.62
CA LEU A 591 -29.34 16.84 -8.54
C LEU A 591 -28.32 15.87 -7.87
N GLY A 592 -27.94 16.11 -6.60
CA GLY A 592 -27.04 15.27 -5.82
C GLY A 592 -25.59 15.30 -6.31
N PHE A 593 -25.10 16.45 -6.80
CA PHE A 593 -23.69 16.67 -7.17
C PHE A 593 -22.84 17.06 -5.97
N GLY A 594 -23.45 17.54 -4.89
CA GLY A 594 -22.76 17.95 -3.69
C GLY A 594 -23.70 18.55 -2.65
N GLU A 595 -23.13 19.28 -1.70
CA GLU A 595 -23.83 19.91 -0.60
C GLU A 595 -23.40 21.37 -0.40
N LYS A 596 -24.29 22.24 0.01
CA LYS A 596 -23.96 23.58 0.49
C LYS A 596 -23.23 23.46 1.82
N THR A 597 -22.04 24.04 1.93
CA THR A 597 -21.34 24.14 3.22
C THR A 597 -21.75 25.38 4.00
N ASP A 598 -22.13 26.43 3.29
CA ASP A 598 -22.75 27.67 3.78
C ASP A 598 -23.43 28.41 2.62
N ASP A 599 -23.94 29.61 2.85
CA ASP A 599 -24.64 30.39 1.82
C ASP A 599 -23.78 30.78 0.61
N GLU A 600 -22.46 30.84 0.78
CA GLU A 600 -21.51 31.28 -0.25
C GLU A 600 -20.68 30.16 -0.83
N ASN A 601 -20.67 28.97 -0.21
CA ASN A 601 -19.79 27.86 -0.58
C ASN A 601 -20.53 26.55 -0.84
N PHE A 602 -20.06 25.81 -1.84
CA PHE A 602 -20.57 24.51 -2.25
C PHE A 602 -19.42 23.50 -2.31
N LYS A 603 -19.68 22.27 -1.85
CA LYS A 603 -18.72 21.16 -1.88
C LYS A 603 -19.25 20.02 -2.72
N LEU A 604 -18.50 19.61 -3.76
CA LEU A 604 -18.78 18.40 -4.53
C LEU A 604 -18.56 17.17 -3.64
N THR A 605 -19.54 16.26 -3.62
CA THR A 605 -19.47 14.99 -2.87
C THR A 605 -19.25 13.80 -3.77
N LEU A 606 -19.37 13.95 -5.10
CA LEU A 606 -19.20 12.91 -6.09
C LEU A 606 -17.72 12.72 -6.45
N ASN A 607 -17.33 11.46 -6.68
CA ASN A 607 -16.09 11.14 -7.38
C ASN A 607 -16.29 11.22 -8.92
N GLN A 608 -15.21 11.08 -9.69
CA GLN A 608 -15.26 11.20 -11.14
C GLN A 608 -16.17 10.17 -11.82
N ASN A 609 -16.22 8.94 -11.32
CA ASN A 609 -17.07 7.88 -11.89
C ASN A 609 -18.55 8.14 -11.63
N GLU A 610 -18.89 8.60 -10.43
CA GLU A 610 -20.23 8.98 -10.05
C GLU A 610 -20.69 10.21 -10.85
N PHE A 611 -19.80 11.18 -11.02
CA PHE A 611 -20.08 12.34 -11.85
C PHE A 611 -20.34 11.95 -13.31
N LEU A 612 -19.52 11.08 -13.92
CA LEU A 612 -19.74 10.63 -15.30
C LEU A 612 -21.08 9.92 -15.47
N LYS A 613 -21.51 9.16 -14.48
CA LYS A 613 -22.84 8.51 -14.49
C LYS A 613 -23.97 9.53 -14.38
N LYS A 614 -23.79 10.59 -13.59
CA LYS A 614 -24.77 11.66 -13.36
C LYS A 614 -24.63 12.83 -14.34
N ALA A 615 -23.57 12.90 -15.13
CA ALA A 615 -23.35 14.00 -16.08
C ALA A 615 -24.54 14.27 -17.05
N PRO A 616 -25.33 13.26 -17.50
CA PRO A 616 -26.53 13.53 -18.25
C PRO A 616 -27.58 14.38 -17.49
N GLU A 617 -27.62 14.30 -16.17
CA GLU A 617 -28.54 15.09 -15.35
C GLU A 617 -28.16 16.57 -15.33
N LEU A 618 -26.86 16.92 -15.49
CA LEU A 618 -26.42 18.30 -15.64
C LEU A 618 -26.95 18.97 -16.91
N GLU A 619 -27.25 18.23 -17.96
CA GLU A 619 -27.80 18.80 -19.20
C GLU A 619 -29.14 19.51 -18.98
N THR A 620 -29.85 19.21 -17.87
CA THR A 620 -31.05 19.96 -17.47
C THR A 620 -30.77 21.43 -17.18
N LEU A 621 -29.50 21.78 -16.84
CA LEU A 621 -29.07 23.15 -16.55
C LEU A 621 -28.69 23.92 -17.82
N LYS A 622 -28.61 23.30 -18.99
CA LYS A 622 -28.15 23.90 -20.24
C LYS A 622 -29.01 25.08 -20.69
N ASN A 623 -30.29 25.07 -20.37
CA ASN A 623 -31.23 26.11 -20.76
C ASN A 623 -31.30 27.30 -19.77
N GLU A 624 -30.49 27.27 -18.71
CA GLU A 624 -30.48 28.35 -17.72
C GLU A 624 -29.76 29.58 -18.24
N THR A 625 -30.47 30.68 -18.43
CA THR A 625 -29.96 31.92 -19.06
C THR A 625 -28.91 32.65 -18.22
N TYR A 626 -28.74 32.27 -16.96
CA TYR A 626 -27.74 32.83 -16.03
C TYR A 626 -26.44 32.05 -15.97
N LEU A 627 -26.34 30.91 -16.69
CA LEU A 627 -25.16 30.02 -16.69
C LEU A 627 -24.44 30.04 -18.03
N ASP A 628 -23.10 29.99 -17.96
CA ASP A 628 -22.27 29.48 -19.04
C ASP A 628 -22.08 27.96 -18.78
N PHE A 629 -22.96 27.17 -19.34
CA PHE A 629 -23.06 25.73 -19.03
C PHE A 629 -21.77 24.95 -19.37
N GLU A 630 -21.15 25.24 -20.49
CA GLU A 630 -19.95 24.49 -20.91
C GLU A 630 -18.77 24.81 -19.97
N LYS A 631 -18.57 26.06 -19.59
CA LYS A 631 -17.55 26.44 -18.60
C LYS A 631 -17.84 25.83 -17.23
N LEU A 632 -19.10 25.83 -16.80
CA LEU A 632 -19.47 25.21 -15.53
C LEU A 632 -19.22 23.70 -15.53
N LYS A 633 -19.58 23.00 -16.61
CA LYS A 633 -19.37 21.57 -16.74
C LYS A 633 -17.88 21.20 -16.68
N ASP A 634 -17.03 21.94 -17.40
CA ASP A 634 -15.59 21.75 -17.36
C ASP A 634 -15.01 22.08 -15.97
N PHE A 635 -15.47 23.16 -15.36
CA PHE A 635 -15.06 23.56 -14.02
C PHE A 635 -15.41 22.48 -12.95
N LEU A 636 -16.64 21.95 -12.98
CA LEU A 636 -17.05 20.88 -12.08
C LEU A 636 -16.22 19.61 -12.31
N LYS A 637 -15.99 19.24 -13.58
CA LYS A 637 -15.17 18.08 -13.95
C LYS A 637 -13.73 18.22 -13.48
N ASP A 638 -13.14 19.41 -13.58
CA ASP A 638 -11.78 19.69 -13.13
C ASP A 638 -11.63 19.62 -11.59
N ARG A 639 -12.74 19.80 -10.85
CA ARG A 639 -12.78 19.78 -9.38
C ARG A 639 -13.15 18.43 -8.78
N LEU A 640 -13.46 17.45 -9.61
CA LEU A 640 -13.70 16.10 -9.11
C LEU A 640 -12.40 15.43 -8.68
N VAL A 641 -12.47 14.73 -7.58
CA VAL A 641 -11.42 13.76 -7.24
C VAL A 641 -11.43 12.69 -8.31
N GLY A 642 -10.33 12.56 -9.03
CA GLY A 642 -10.22 11.60 -10.15
C GLY A 642 -10.46 10.17 -9.73
N ASN A 643 -10.43 9.24 -10.69
CA ASN A 643 -10.40 7.81 -10.44
C ASN A 643 -9.37 7.51 -9.35
N PRO A 644 -9.71 6.73 -8.33
CA PRO A 644 -8.81 6.49 -7.22
C PRO A 644 -7.49 5.93 -7.74
N ARG A 645 -6.42 6.69 -7.54
CA ARG A 645 -5.03 6.24 -7.80
C ARG A 645 -4.72 4.97 -6.99
N VAL A 646 -5.41 4.82 -5.85
CA VAL A 646 -5.26 3.74 -4.89
C VAL A 646 -6.51 2.88 -4.94
N ARG A 647 -6.33 1.60 -5.14
CA ARG A 647 -7.42 0.61 -5.16
C ARG A 647 -7.07 -0.60 -4.29
N ASN A 648 -8.09 -1.29 -3.82
CA ASN A 648 -7.87 -2.59 -3.20
C ASN A 648 -7.41 -3.59 -4.29
N LYS A 649 -6.33 -4.33 -4.05
CA LYS A 649 -5.82 -5.37 -4.96
C LYS A 649 -6.91 -6.40 -5.29
N ASN A 650 -7.79 -6.68 -4.33
CA ASN A 650 -8.91 -7.61 -4.47
C ASN A 650 -10.14 -6.98 -5.13
N GLU A 651 -10.19 -5.65 -5.28
CA GLU A 651 -11.16 -4.97 -6.15
C GLU A 651 -10.70 -5.12 -7.59
N ARG A 652 -11.10 -6.21 -8.20
CA ARG A 652 -10.85 -6.45 -9.63
C ARG A 652 -11.56 -5.36 -10.42
N LYS A 653 -10.96 -4.89 -11.52
CA LYS A 653 -11.67 -4.22 -12.60
C LYS A 653 -12.78 -5.19 -13.01
N THR A 654 -13.97 -5.02 -12.52
CA THR A 654 -15.15 -5.75 -12.97
C THR A 654 -15.49 -5.21 -14.35
N GLU A 655 -14.85 -5.74 -15.39
CA GLU A 655 -15.49 -5.73 -16.68
C GLU A 655 -16.81 -6.46 -16.44
N LYS A 656 -17.92 -5.76 -16.68
CA LYS A 656 -19.25 -6.29 -16.39
C LYS A 656 -19.51 -7.45 -17.33
N ILE A 657 -19.72 -8.63 -16.76
CA ILE A 657 -20.07 -9.84 -17.50
C ILE A 657 -21.50 -9.69 -18.00
N LYS A 658 -21.66 -9.64 -19.31
CA LYS A 658 -22.97 -9.48 -19.93
C LYS A 658 -23.72 -10.80 -19.94
N ILE A 659 -24.97 -10.80 -19.47
CA ILE A 659 -25.83 -11.99 -19.38
C ILE A 659 -26.52 -12.19 -20.72
N ASN A 660 -26.42 -13.39 -21.27
CA ASN A 660 -27.25 -13.83 -22.37
C ASN A 660 -28.66 -14.17 -21.83
N LYS A 661 -29.61 -13.24 -21.98
CA LYS A 661 -30.95 -13.36 -21.40
C LYS A 661 -31.76 -14.56 -21.95
N GLU A 662 -31.51 -14.95 -23.20
CA GLU A 662 -32.19 -16.11 -23.78
C GLU A 662 -31.68 -17.43 -23.19
N ASN A 663 -30.34 -17.54 -23.03
CA ASN A 663 -29.73 -18.68 -22.39
C ASN A 663 -30.06 -18.72 -20.88
N PHE A 664 -30.18 -17.57 -20.24
CA PHE A 664 -30.57 -17.53 -18.83
C PHE A 664 -32.01 -18.08 -18.62
N LYS A 665 -32.95 -17.80 -19.51
CA LYS A 665 -34.30 -18.38 -19.41
C LYS A 665 -34.29 -19.92 -19.42
N LYS A 666 -33.36 -20.55 -20.16
CA LYS A 666 -33.18 -22.00 -20.18
C LYS A 666 -32.53 -22.51 -18.88
N PHE A 667 -31.74 -21.65 -18.23
CA PHE A 667 -30.97 -21.91 -16.99
C PHE A 667 -31.78 -21.61 -15.71
N GLU A 668 -32.83 -20.85 -15.79
CA GLU A 668 -33.61 -20.29 -14.69
C GLU A 668 -34.06 -21.33 -13.66
N THR A 669 -34.47 -22.51 -14.11
CA THR A 669 -34.92 -23.60 -13.25
C THR A 669 -33.78 -24.11 -12.38
N LEU A 670 -32.58 -24.24 -12.92
CA LEU A 670 -31.39 -24.66 -12.16
C LEU A 670 -31.04 -23.60 -11.13
N TRP A 671 -30.99 -22.32 -11.54
CA TRP A 671 -30.70 -21.23 -10.61
C TRP A 671 -31.68 -21.14 -9.46
N ALA A 672 -32.95 -21.30 -9.76
CA ALA A 672 -34.03 -21.34 -8.76
C ALA A 672 -33.84 -22.49 -7.76
N GLY A 673 -33.44 -23.66 -8.26
CA GLY A 673 -33.16 -24.83 -7.40
C GLY A 673 -31.96 -24.61 -6.46
N LEU A 674 -30.92 -23.93 -6.94
CA LEU A 674 -29.73 -23.64 -6.13
C LEU A 674 -29.97 -22.59 -5.04
N ASN A 675 -30.92 -21.71 -5.19
CA ASN A 675 -31.24 -20.64 -4.25
C ASN A 675 -32.22 -21.06 -3.11
N HIS A 676 -32.38 -22.35 -2.87
CA HIS A 676 -33.12 -22.82 -1.71
C HIS A 676 -32.40 -22.54 -0.41
N GLN A 677 -33.09 -21.94 0.55
CA GLN A 677 -32.54 -21.75 1.90
C GLN A 677 -32.52 -23.08 2.63
N ALA A 678 -31.30 -23.52 3.01
CA ALA A 678 -31.12 -24.71 3.79
C ALA A 678 -30.63 -24.37 5.19
N ARG A 679 -31.19 -25.05 6.20
CA ARG A 679 -30.67 -25.04 7.57
C ARG A 679 -29.98 -26.37 7.83
N ILE A 680 -28.74 -26.31 8.30
CA ILE A 680 -28.01 -27.49 8.72
C ILE A 680 -28.51 -27.91 10.12
N ALA A 681 -28.85 -29.17 10.25
CA ALA A 681 -29.06 -29.83 11.55
C ALA A 681 -28.01 -30.95 11.70
N TYR A 682 -27.33 -30.96 12.81
CA TYR A 682 -26.40 -32.02 13.17
C TYR A 682 -26.69 -32.47 14.62
N ALA A 683 -26.67 -33.79 14.83
CA ALA A 683 -26.80 -34.37 16.15
C ALA A 683 -25.41 -34.82 16.63
N ILE A 684 -24.79 -34.03 17.50
CA ILE A 684 -23.50 -34.38 18.13
C ILE A 684 -23.78 -34.80 19.56
N ASP A 685 -23.28 -35.98 19.91
CA ASP A 685 -23.17 -36.35 21.33
C ASP A 685 -22.00 -35.61 21.96
N SER A 686 -22.32 -34.62 22.80
CA SER A 686 -21.33 -33.73 23.38
C SER A 686 -20.34 -34.44 24.32
N GLU A 687 -20.73 -35.54 24.94
CA GLU A 687 -19.85 -36.29 25.85
C GLU A 687 -18.85 -37.13 25.06
N SER A 688 -19.33 -37.85 24.05
CA SER A 688 -18.45 -38.61 23.15
C SER A 688 -17.43 -37.76 22.44
N LEU A 689 -17.83 -36.56 21.99
CA LEU A 689 -16.93 -35.59 21.35
C LEU A 689 -15.84 -35.10 22.30
N ILE A 690 -16.19 -34.78 23.55
CA ILE A 690 -15.23 -34.35 24.57
C ILE A 690 -14.21 -35.44 24.84
N ASP A 691 -14.65 -36.67 25.02
CA ASP A 691 -13.78 -37.84 25.29
C ASP A 691 -12.80 -38.09 24.12
N GLU A 692 -13.26 -37.97 22.88
CA GLU A 692 -12.43 -38.13 21.71
C GLU A 692 -11.35 -37.04 21.59
N ILE A 693 -11.71 -35.79 21.85
CA ILE A 693 -10.79 -34.66 21.86
C ILE A 693 -9.72 -34.86 22.95
N VAL A 694 -10.15 -35.19 24.18
CA VAL A 694 -9.24 -35.48 25.32
C VAL A 694 -8.27 -36.61 24.97
N LYS A 695 -8.77 -37.72 24.43
CA LYS A 695 -7.94 -38.86 24.01
C LYS A 695 -6.89 -38.48 22.97
N LYS A 696 -7.26 -37.64 21.98
CA LYS A 696 -6.35 -37.22 20.93
C LYS A 696 -5.27 -36.24 21.46
N ILE A 697 -5.67 -35.30 22.35
CA ILE A 697 -4.73 -34.40 23.02
C ILE A 697 -3.71 -35.21 23.83
N ASN A 698 -4.19 -36.14 24.68
CA ASN A 698 -3.31 -36.96 25.53
C ASN A 698 -2.35 -37.80 24.71
N ALA A 699 -2.78 -38.33 23.55
CA ALA A 699 -1.97 -39.20 22.71
C ALA A 699 -0.84 -38.47 21.97
N SER A 700 -1.10 -37.30 21.39
CA SER A 700 -0.19 -36.74 20.39
C SER A 700 0.12 -35.23 20.51
N PHE A 701 -0.54 -34.49 21.42
CA PHE A 701 -0.37 -33.05 21.52
C PHE A 701 1.01 -32.68 22.08
N LYS A 702 1.72 -31.76 21.35
CA LYS A 702 3.01 -31.21 21.77
C LYS A 702 3.11 -29.77 21.28
N VAL A 703 3.77 -28.91 22.04
CA VAL A 703 4.04 -27.53 21.73
C VAL A 703 5.54 -27.25 21.90
N SER A 704 6.12 -26.42 21.04
CA SER A 704 7.51 -25.98 21.18
C SER A 704 7.64 -24.95 22.31
N SER A 705 8.68 -25.07 23.16
CA SER A 705 8.90 -24.12 24.25
C SER A 705 9.32 -22.75 23.70
N LYS A 706 8.68 -21.66 24.18
CA LYS A 706 9.08 -20.28 23.89
C LYS A 706 10.12 -19.85 24.91
N LYS A 707 11.36 -19.56 24.47
CA LYS A 707 12.41 -18.98 25.31
C LYS A 707 12.30 -17.46 25.25
N ILE A 708 12.00 -16.81 26.37
CA ILE A 708 12.06 -15.36 26.50
C ILE A 708 13.31 -15.02 27.30
N SER A 709 14.29 -14.38 26.67
CA SER A 709 15.48 -13.87 27.35
C SER A 709 15.27 -12.42 27.77
N VAL A 710 15.36 -12.15 29.07
CA VAL A 710 15.35 -10.79 29.63
C VAL A 710 16.79 -10.37 29.90
N THR A 711 17.32 -9.42 29.10
CA THR A 711 18.63 -8.84 29.32
C THR A 711 18.48 -7.57 30.17
N THR A 712 18.89 -7.64 31.45
CA THR A 712 18.95 -6.47 32.35
C THR A 712 20.31 -5.82 32.27
N HIS A 713 20.41 -4.58 31.79
CA HIS A 713 21.59 -3.75 31.88
C HIS A 713 21.60 -3.01 33.21
N LYS A 714 22.46 -3.37 34.14
CA LYS A 714 22.78 -2.51 35.30
C LYS A 714 23.82 -1.47 34.90
N LYS A 715 23.44 -0.20 34.92
CA LYS A 715 24.42 0.91 34.91
C LYS A 715 25.18 0.90 36.24
N VAL A 716 26.47 0.63 36.19
CA VAL A 716 27.40 0.96 37.29
C VAL A 716 28.22 2.14 36.82
N GLU A 717 28.08 3.27 37.51
CA GLU A 717 29.04 4.38 37.43
C GLU A 717 30.35 3.91 38.03
N THR A 718 31.36 3.92 37.24
CA THR A 718 32.81 4.10 37.40
C THR A 718 33.57 3.15 36.51
N MET A 719 34.64 3.73 35.93
CA MET A 719 35.58 3.14 34.97
C MET A 719 36.01 1.71 35.28
N VAL A 720 36.23 0.99 34.20
CA VAL A 720 37.05 -0.24 33.97
C VAL A 720 36.20 -1.48 33.61
N ASN A 721 36.50 -1.94 32.41
CA ASN A 721 36.19 -3.22 31.74
C ASN A 721 35.58 -4.35 32.58
N ASN A 722 34.44 -4.82 32.11
CA ASN A 722 33.78 -6.09 32.23
C ASN A 722 32.29 -5.94 32.62
N ALA A 723 31.45 -5.71 31.61
CA ALA A 723 30.00 -5.87 31.78
C ALA A 723 29.67 -7.37 31.91
N LYS A 724 29.35 -7.81 33.12
CA LYS A 724 28.71 -9.10 33.34
C LYS A 724 27.25 -8.97 32.90
N THR A 725 26.92 -9.55 31.77
CA THR A 725 25.54 -9.79 31.31
C THR A 725 24.96 -10.96 32.11
N ASN A 726 24.03 -10.70 33.01
CA ASN A 726 23.21 -11.75 33.61
C ASN A 726 21.99 -11.94 32.69
N THR A 727 22.00 -12.98 31.91
CA THR A 727 20.84 -13.48 31.21
C THR A 727 20.02 -14.33 32.17
N VAL A 728 18.85 -13.87 32.55
CA VAL A 728 17.87 -14.67 33.29
C VAL A 728 16.89 -15.23 32.27
N ASP A 729 17.03 -16.50 31.93
CA ASP A 729 16.03 -17.24 31.18
C ASP A 729 14.78 -17.37 32.07
N ARG A 730 13.74 -16.62 31.78
CA ARG A 730 12.42 -16.86 32.32
C ARG A 730 11.71 -17.87 31.42
N GLU A 731 11.72 -19.12 31.85
CA GLU A 731 10.76 -20.11 31.35
C GLU A 731 9.39 -19.75 31.92
N ASN A 732 8.40 -19.61 31.00
CA ASN A 732 6.97 -19.50 31.28
C ASN A 732 6.47 -18.19 31.90
N ALA A 733 6.36 -17.14 31.11
CA ALA A 733 5.34 -16.13 31.37
C ALA A 733 4.02 -16.60 30.71
N CYS A 734 3.11 -17.17 31.50
CA CYS A 734 1.72 -17.40 31.11
C CYS A 734 1.10 -16.00 30.87
N VAL A 735 0.76 -15.67 29.64
CA VAL A 735 0.27 -14.35 29.24
C VAL A 735 -1.26 -14.30 29.33
N TRP A 736 -1.93 -15.44 29.17
CA TRP A 736 -3.36 -15.55 29.19
C TRP A 736 -3.89 -16.11 30.49
N SER A 737 -4.95 -15.54 31.03
CA SER A 737 -5.71 -16.23 32.06
C SER A 737 -6.37 -17.47 31.44
N LEU A 738 -6.59 -18.50 32.24
CA LEU A 738 -7.29 -19.69 31.77
C LEU A 738 -8.67 -19.38 31.19
N HIS A 739 -9.35 -18.37 31.72
CA HIS A 739 -10.64 -17.91 31.24
C HIS A 739 -10.52 -17.32 29.83
N GLU A 740 -9.52 -16.47 29.56
CA GLU A 740 -9.28 -15.87 28.24
C GLU A 740 -8.91 -16.95 27.21
N PHE A 741 -8.06 -17.88 27.57
CA PHE A 741 -7.66 -18.98 26.70
C PHE A 741 -8.88 -19.87 26.32
N ILE A 742 -9.71 -20.25 27.29
CA ILE A 742 -10.93 -21.02 27.03
C ILE A 742 -11.90 -20.23 26.17
N SER A 743 -12.08 -18.95 26.42
CA SER A 743 -12.98 -18.08 25.64
C SER A 743 -12.51 -17.96 24.19
N ALA A 744 -11.20 -17.74 23.96
CA ALA A 744 -10.63 -17.68 22.62
C ALA A 744 -10.81 -19.01 21.86
N LEU A 745 -10.47 -20.14 22.48
CA LEU A 745 -10.65 -21.46 21.87
C LEU A 745 -12.11 -21.77 21.59
N SER A 746 -13.01 -21.46 22.52
CA SER A 746 -14.46 -21.63 22.39
C SER A 746 -15.00 -20.85 21.16
N ASN A 747 -14.58 -19.61 21.00
CA ASN A 747 -15.00 -18.78 19.88
C ASN A 747 -14.50 -19.32 18.54
N LYS A 748 -13.27 -19.84 18.49
CA LYS A 748 -12.67 -20.40 17.27
C LYS A 748 -13.31 -21.72 16.86
N VAL A 749 -13.51 -22.63 17.81
CA VAL A 749 -14.05 -23.98 17.51
C VAL A 749 -15.57 -24.04 17.56
N LYS A 750 -16.26 -22.94 17.92
CA LYS A 750 -17.72 -22.83 18.02
C LYS A 750 -18.37 -23.86 18.99
N LEU A 751 -17.64 -24.20 20.00
CA LEU A 751 -18.15 -24.98 21.15
C LEU A 751 -18.45 -24.05 22.32
N SER A 752 -19.31 -24.49 23.25
CA SER A 752 -19.60 -23.71 24.45
C SER A 752 -18.34 -23.60 25.34
N PHE A 753 -18.19 -22.51 26.07
CA PHE A 753 -17.15 -22.33 27.08
C PHE A 753 -17.06 -23.54 28.01
N LYS A 754 -18.22 -24.03 28.44
CA LYS A 754 -18.34 -25.20 29.33
C LYS A 754 -17.77 -26.48 28.71
N SER A 755 -17.99 -26.71 27.42
CA SER A 755 -17.47 -27.88 26.70
C SER A 755 -15.95 -27.80 26.57
N VAL A 756 -15.39 -26.65 26.22
CA VAL A 756 -13.93 -26.44 26.12
C VAL A 756 -13.27 -26.55 27.49
N ALA A 757 -13.88 -25.98 28.53
CA ALA A 757 -13.39 -26.10 29.91
C ALA A 757 -13.33 -27.57 30.34
N LYS A 758 -14.40 -28.34 30.06
CA LYS A 758 -14.46 -29.78 30.39
C LYS A 758 -13.37 -30.58 29.66
N VAL A 759 -13.01 -30.23 28.44
CA VAL A 759 -11.88 -30.85 27.73
C VAL A 759 -10.57 -30.56 28.46
N LEU A 760 -10.30 -29.30 28.78
CA LEU A 760 -9.04 -28.89 29.43
C LEU A 760 -8.91 -29.40 30.87
N GLU A 761 -10.03 -29.63 31.56
CA GLU A 761 -10.06 -30.29 32.89
C GLU A 761 -9.72 -31.80 32.82
N ASN A 762 -10.03 -32.45 31.72
CA ASN A 762 -9.87 -33.89 31.57
C ASN A 762 -8.59 -34.30 30.82
N ILE A 763 -7.77 -33.41 30.33
CA ILE A 763 -6.47 -33.73 29.74
C ILE A 763 -5.43 -34.03 30.83
N ASP A 764 -4.40 -34.80 30.49
CA ASP A 764 -3.27 -35.06 31.37
C ASP A 764 -2.57 -33.77 31.80
N GLU A 765 -2.14 -33.67 33.06
CA GLU A 765 -1.46 -32.52 33.62
C GLU A 765 -0.19 -32.12 32.78
N ASN A 766 0.52 -33.13 32.26
CA ASN A 766 1.67 -32.91 31.38
C ASN A 766 1.28 -32.21 30.09
N LYS A 767 0.10 -32.48 29.52
CA LYS A 767 -0.40 -31.84 28.31
C LYS A 767 -0.88 -30.41 28.57
N PHE A 768 -1.50 -30.21 29.73
CA PHE A 768 -1.85 -28.86 30.18
C PHE A 768 -0.60 -27.99 30.38
N ASN A 769 0.46 -28.54 30.96
CA ASN A 769 1.74 -27.86 31.09
C ASN A 769 2.45 -27.65 29.75
N GLU A 770 2.26 -28.51 28.75
CA GLU A 770 2.71 -28.25 27.35
C GLU A 770 2.03 -27.02 26.76
N ILE A 771 0.71 -26.84 26.95
CA ILE A 771 -0.01 -25.65 26.46
C ILE A 771 0.58 -24.37 27.07
N LYS A 772 0.91 -24.39 28.38
CA LYS A 772 1.51 -23.24 29.08
C LYS A 772 2.90 -22.87 28.60
N LYS A 773 3.66 -23.75 27.95
CA LYS A 773 4.99 -23.46 27.40
C LYS A 773 4.93 -22.49 26.24
N ASN A 774 3.86 -22.52 25.46
CA ASN A 774 3.61 -21.59 24.36
C ASN A 774 2.10 -21.57 24.07
N GLU A 775 1.40 -20.66 24.70
CA GLU A 775 -0.07 -20.60 24.68
C GLU A 775 -0.61 -20.30 23.29
N GLN A 776 0.07 -19.50 22.50
CA GLN A 776 -0.36 -19.14 21.13
C GLN A 776 -0.28 -20.34 20.18
N GLU A 777 0.84 -21.07 20.19
CA GLU A 777 0.97 -22.31 19.42
C GLU A 777 0.02 -23.37 19.94
N GLY A 778 -0.16 -23.43 21.29
CA GLY A 778 -1.11 -24.29 21.95
C GLY A 778 -2.54 -24.05 21.50
N LEU A 779 -2.96 -22.77 21.44
CA LEU A 779 -4.29 -22.37 20.97
C LEU A 779 -4.52 -22.80 19.51
N LYS A 780 -3.56 -22.50 18.62
CA LYS A 780 -3.67 -22.84 17.19
C LYS A 780 -3.73 -24.35 16.97
N ARG A 781 -2.86 -25.11 17.63
CA ARG A 781 -2.85 -26.58 17.52
C ARG A 781 -4.09 -27.23 18.11
N LEU A 782 -4.62 -26.68 19.21
CA LEU A 782 -5.90 -27.15 19.78
C LEU A 782 -7.05 -26.81 18.84
N GLU A 783 -7.09 -25.61 18.26
CA GLU A 783 -8.07 -25.22 17.24
C GLU A 783 -8.10 -26.23 16.10
N ASP A 784 -6.94 -26.52 15.49
CA ASP A 784 -6.83 -27.48 14.38
C ASP A 784 -7.31 -28.88 14.80
N LEU A 785 -6.91 -29.34 15.98
CA LEU A 785 -7.27 -30.67 16.50
C LEU A 785 -8.77 -30.75 16.82
N PHE A 786 -9.33 -29.75 17.49
CA PHE A 786 -10.76 -29.69 17.80
C PHE A 786 -11.58 -29.68 16.50
N LEU A 787 -11.21 -28.84 15.55
CA LEU A 787 -11.92 -28.76 14.27
C LEU A 787 -11.82 -30.10 13.50
N GLU A 788 -10.66 -30.75 13.47
CA GLU A 788 -10.49 -32.06 12.85
C GLU A 788 -11.49 -33.10 13.44
N ILE A 789 -11.58 -33.21 14.76
CA ILE A 789 -12.44 -34.17 15.42
C ILE A 789 -13.91 -33.77 15.28
N ILE A 790 -14.24 -32.49 15.43
CA ILE A 790 -15.60 -32.01 15.24
C ILE A 790 -16.08 -32.34 13.83
N TYR A 791 -15.26 -32.09 12.81
CA TYR A 791 -15.62 -32.41 11.43
C TYR A 791 -15.78 -33.90 11.18
N GLN A 792 -14.90 -34.75 11.75
CA GLN A 792 -15.02 -36.18 11.64
C GLN A 792 -16.34 -36.71 12.28
N ASN A 793 -16.75 -36.10 13.38
CA ASN A 793 -18.01 -36.43 14.05
C ASN A 793 -19.26 -35.85 13.37
N ILE A 794 -19.11 -34.77 12.65
CA ILE A 794 -20.19 -34.14 11.92
C ILE A 794 -20.42 -34.80 10.55
N GLU A 795 -19.35 -35.24 9.87
CA GLU A 795 -19.39 -35.69 8.48
C GLU A 795 -20.49 -36.75 8.24
N ASP A 796 -20.70 -37.67 9.12
CA ASP A 796 -21.74 -38.72 8.99
C ASP A 796 -23.13 -38.31 9.51
N LYS A 797 -23.23 -37.21 10.23
CA LYS A 797 -24.43 -36.79 10.97
C LYS A 797 -25.04 -35.47 10.48
N ILE A 798 -24.52 -34.91 9.40
CA ILE A 798 -25.11 -33.71 8.74
C ILE A 798 -26.41 -34.11 8.04
N SER A 799 -27.48 -33.38 8.37
CA SER A 799 -28.75 -33.41 7.64
C SER A 799 -29.15 -31.98 7.26
N TYR A 800 -29.79 -31.84 6.12
CA TYR A 800 -30.29 -30.54 5.66
C TYR A 800 -31.81 -30.49 5.83
N GLN A 801 -32.28 -29.44 6.48
CA GLN A 801 -33.68 -29.05 6.50
C GLN A 801 -33.89 -27.90 5.52
N MET A 802 -34.51 -28.18 4.41
CA MET A 802 -34.84 -27.17 3.39
C MET A 802 -36.05 -26.37 3.83
N ARG A 803 -36.01 -25.05 3.62
CA ARG A 803 -37.18 -24.18 3.76
C ARG A 803 -37.82 -23.99 2.39
N GLU A 804 -39.14 -24.17 2.30
CA GLU A 804 -39.86 -23.73 1.13
C GLU A 804 -39.74 -22.22 0.97
N THR A 805 -38.97 -21.82 0.01
CA THR A 805 -38.91 -20.42 -0.41
C THR A 805 -39.89 -20.24 -1.55
N THR A 806 -40.97 -19.53 -1.29
CA THR A 806 -41.89 -19.11 -2.34
C THR A 806 -41.13 -18.30 -3.37
N ILE A 807 -41.19 -18.70 -4.63
CA ILE A 807 -40.60 -18.13 -5.85
C ILE A 807 -40.79 -16.58 -5.97
N LYS A 808 -41.63 -15.97 -5.17
CA LYS A 808 -41.99 -14.54 -5.23
C LYS A 808 -41.00 -13.53 -4.66
N ASN A 809 -39.89 -13.96 -4.06
CA ASN A 809 -38.87 -13.04 -3.47
C ASN A 809 -37.53 -13.02 -4.24
N ARG A 810 -37.59 -13.15 -5.57
CA ARG A 810 -36.42 -13.01 -6.45
C ARG A 810 -36.12 -11.53 -6.70
N LYS A 811 -35.85 -10.76 -5.66
CA LYS A 811 -35.38 -9.38 -5.78
C LYS A 811 -33.96 -9.32 -5.30
N ASN A 812 -33.11 -8.68 -6.10
CA ASN A 812 -31.73 -8.34 -5.72
C ASN A 812 -30.80 -9.54 -5.47
N ASP A 813 -30.69 -10.43 -6.46
CA ASP A 813 -29.65 -11.47 -6.49
C ASP A 813 -28.64 -11.22 -7.65
N ALA A 814 -27.74 -12.17 -7.91
CA ALA A 814 -26.74 -12.03 -8.95
C ALA A 814 -27.31 -11.83 -10.36
N PHE A 815 -28.48 -12.39 -10.66
CA PHE A 815 -29.14 -12.34 -11.98
C PHE A 815 -30.39 -11.46 -12.04
N TYR A 816 -31.01 -11.15 -10.90
CA TYR A 816 -32.22 -10.33 -10.85
C TYR A 816 -31.97 -8.99 -10.15
N ASP A 817 -32.58 -7.94 -10.67
CA ASP A 817 -32.54 -6.60 -10.07
C ASP A 817 -33.56 -6.43 -8.92
N GLU A 818 -33.65 -5.24 -8.34
CA GLU A 818 -34.61 -4.90 -7.26
C GLU A 818 -36.07 -5.01 -7.69
N LYS A 819 -36.35 -4.96 -8.99
CA LYS A 819 -37.71 -5.11 -9.58
C LYS A 819 -38.02 -6.57 -9.88
N GLY A 820 -37.04 -7.47 -9.84
CA GLY A 820 -37.16 -8.87 -10.18
C GLY A 820 -37.05 -9.14 -11.69
N GLU A 821 -36.43 -8.21 -12.45
CA GLU A 821 -36.10 -8.39 -13.86
C GLU A 821 -34.69 -8.92 -14.05
N ILE A 822 -34.48 -9.69 -15.16
CA ILE A 822 -33.14 -10.23 -15.47
C ILE A 822 -32.19 -9.08 -15.78
N ARG A 823 -31.11 -8.97 -15.02
CA ARG A 823 -30.07 -7.96 -15.19
C ARG A 823 -29.43 -8.04 -16.57
N GLU A 824 -28.96 -6.94 -17.10
CA GLU A 824 -28.15 -6.92 -18.32
C GLU A 824 -26.73 -7.44 -18.04
N PHE A 825 -26.22 -7.14 -16.85
CA PHE A 825 -24.88 -7.54 -16.40
C PHE A 825 -24.98 -8.27 -15.06
N LEU A 826 -24.13 -9.28 -14.89
CA LEU A 826 -24.02 -10.03 -13.64
C LEU A 826 -23.61 -9.11 -12.50
N ASP A 827 -24.27 -9.25 -11.34
CA ASP A 827 -23.87 -8.57 -10.11
C ASP A 827 -22.94 -9.47 -9.32
N GLY A 828 -21.64 -9.16 -9.37
CA GLY A 828 -20.60 -9.93 -8.72
C GLY A 828 -19.50 -10.42 -9.68
N SER A 829 -18.58 -11.22 -9.15
CA SER A 829 -17.43 -11.81 -9.85
C SER A 829 -17.54 -13.33 -9.87
N LEU A 830 -17.15 -13.95 -10.98
CA LEU A 830 -17.12 -15.40 -11.14
C LEU A 830 -15.73 -16.00 -10.85
N GLY A 831 -14.68 -15.23 -10.98
CA GLY A 831 -13.32 -15.72 -10.86
C GLY A 831 -12.28 -14.62 -10.98
N ALA A 832 -10.99 -15.02 -11.07
CA ALA A 832 -9.86 -14.12 -11.11
C ALA A 832 -9.52 -13.59 -12.49
N ASP A 833 -9.44 -14.48 -13.47
CA ASP A 833 -8.92 -14.20 -14.79
C ASP A 833 -10.02 -14.14 -15.83
N LYS A 834 -9.95 -13.16 -16.73
CA LYS A 834 -10.83 -13.07 -17.90
C LYS A 834 -10.48 -14.18 -18.86
N TYR A 835 -11.49 -14.92 -19.31
CA TYR A 835 -11.35 -15.96 -20.32
C TYR A 835 -12.41 -15.79 -21.42
N GLU A 836 -11.96 -15.66 -22.66
CA GLU A 836 -12.81 -15.62 -23.86
C GLU A 836 -12.92 -17.03 -24.42
N ILE A 837 -14.16 -17.54 -24.58
CA ILE A 837 -14.40 -18.90 -25.06
C ILE A 837 -13.96 -19.01 -26.51
N LYS A 838 -13.09 -19.95 -26.82
CA LYS A 838 -12.55 -20.14 -28.18
C LYS A 838 -13.45 -21.01 -29.04
N ASN A 839 -14.16 -21.94 -28.40
CA ASN A 839 -15.08 -22.85 -29.10
C ASN A 839 -16.44 -22.15 -29.36
N SER A 840 -16.77 -21.91 -30.62
CA SER A 840 -18.02 -21.21 -31.03
C SER A 840 -19.28 -21.93 -30.55
N SER A 841 -19.30 -23.27 -30.58
CA SER A 841 -20.45 -24.06 -30.12
C SER A 841 -20.64 -23.98 -28.60
N ALA A 842 -19.52 -23.89 -27.81
CA ALA A 842 -19.60 -23.65 -26.40
C ALA A 842 -20.05 -22.20 -26.11
N GLN A 843 -19.54 -21.23 -26.86
CA GLN A 843 -19.95 -19.82 -26.71
C GLN A 843 -21.45 -19.60 -26.94
N GLU A 844 -22.06 -20.25 -27.95
CA GLU A 844 -23.50 -20.15 -28.22
C GLU A 844 -24.38 -20.69 -27.08
N LYS A 845 -23.86 -21.65 -26.32
CA LYS A 845 -24.57 -22.28 -25.19
C LYS A 845 -24.22 -21.61 -23.83
N CYS A 846 -23.30 -20.70 -23.84
CA CYS A 846 -22.85 -20.02 -22.64
C CYS A 846 -23.90 -19.06 -22.08
N LEU A 847 -23.95 -18.98 -20.74
CA LEU A 847 -24.81 -18.05 -19.99
C LEU A 847 -24.40 -16.60 -20.17
N TYR A 848 -23.16 -16.35 -20.62
CA TYR A 848 -22.53 -15.04 -20.73
C TYR A 848 -22.11 -14.75 -22.17
N GLU A 849 -22.27 -13.48 -22.61
CA GLU A 849 -22.11 -13.13 -24.04
C GLU A 849 -20.64 -12.85 -24.41
N ASN A 850 -19.87 -12.19 -23.57
CA ASN A 850 -18.56 -11.65 -23.96
C ASN A 850 -17.37 -12.44 -23.42
N PHE A 851 -17.41 -12.84 -22.16
CA PHE A 851 -16.34 -13.61 -21.53
C PHE A 851 -16.83 -14.23 -20.23
N MET A 852 -16.05 -15.17 -19.70
CA MET A 852 -16.24 -15.75 -18.36
C MET A 852 -15.02 -15.46 -17.50
N GLN A 853 -15.16 -15.40 -16.19
CA GLN A 853 -14.02 -15.30 -15.28
C GLN A 853 -13.74 -16.68 -14.70
N VAL A 854 -12.46 -17.06 -14.65
CA VAL A 854 -11.99 -18.38 -14.22
C VAL A 854 -10.89 -18.25 -13.15
N ASP A 855 -10.73 -19.29 -12.35
CA ASP A 855 -9.72 -19.34 -11.28
C ASP A 855 -8.63 -20.39 -11.54
N SER A 856 -8.80 -21.26 -12.55
CA SER A 856 -7.88 -22.38 -12.83
C SER A 856 -7.89 -22.82 -14.29
N GLU A 857 -6.84 -23.56 -14.71
CA GLU A 857 -6.76 -24.14 -16.05
C GLU A 857 -7.84 -25.21 -16.29
N ILE A 858 -8.14 -26.05 -15.31
CA ILE A 858 -9.20 -27.06 -15.44
C ILE A 858 -10.58 -26.42 -15.70
N GLU A 859 -10.83 -25.22 -15.19
CA GLU A 859 -12.05 -24.50 -15.52
C GLU A 859 -12.08 -24.05 -16.98
N LYS A 860 -10.93 -23.61 -17.54
CA LYS A 860 -10.81 -23.26 -18.96
C LYS A 860 -11.08 -24.47 -19.85
N ASP A 861 -10.46 -25.60 -19.52
CA ASP A 861 -10.66 -26.87 -20.26
C ASP A 861 -12.14 -27.29 -20.20
N THR A 862 -12.76 -27.19 -19.02
CA THR A 862 -14.17 -27.53 -18.82
C THR A 862 -15.09 -26.64 -19.66
N ILE A 863 -14.78 -25.34 -19.80
CA ILE A 863 -15.51 -24.41 -20.66
C ILE A 863 -15.38 -24.83 -22.15
N GLU A 864 -14.19 -25.16 -22.62
CA GLU A 864 -13.96 -25.54 -24.01
C GLU A 864 -14.58 -26.92 -24.35
N GLU A 865 -14.65 -27.84 -23.38
CA GLU A 865 -15.36 -29.12 -23.47
C GLU A 865 -16.89 -28.96 -23.47
N SER A 866 -17.42 -27.79 -23.11
CA SER A 866 -18.88 -27.52 -23.05
C SER A 866 -19.53 -27.36 -24.43
N ASN A 867 -18.98 -27.96 -25.48
CA ASN A 867 -19.47 -27.99 -26.84
C ASN A 867 -20.38 -29.20 -27.16
N ASP A 868 -20.57 -30.16 -26.24
CA ASP A 868 -21.36 -31.36 -26.40
C ASP A 868 -22.81 -31.00 -26.82
N THR A 869 -23.36 -31.73 -27.82
CA THR A 869 -24.71 -31.47 -28.34
C THR A 869 -25.83 -31.65 -27.32
N LYS A 870 -25.58 -32.41 -26.26
CA LYS A 870 -26.50 -32.66 -25.16
C LYS A 870 -26.62 -31.47 -24.19
N ILE A 871 -25.68 -30.51 -24.24
CA ILE A 871 -25.71 -29.31 -23.44
C ILE A 871 -26.66 -28.30 -24.13
N ILE A 872 -27.70 -27.89 -23.40
CA ILE A 872 -28.63 -26.83 -23.80
C ILE A 872 -28.06 -25.45 -23.44
N VAL A 873 -27.59 -25.32 -22.20
CA VAL A 873 -26.99 -24.10 -21.64
C VAL A 873 -26.06 -24.45 -20.47
N PHE A 874 -25.01 -23.68 -20.34
CA PHE A 874 -24.10 -23.80 -19.20
C PHE A 874 -23.52 -22.43 -18.78
N GLY A 875 -23.00 -22.37 -17.57
CA GLY A 875 -22.26 -21.18 -17.12
C GLY A 875 -21.56 -21.43 -15.79
N LYS A 876 -20.52 -20.67 -15.52
CA LYS A 876 -19.91 -20.62 -14.19
C LYS A 876 -20.89 -19.95 -13.22
N LEU A 877 -21.08 -20.55 -12.06
CA LEU A 877 -22.07 -20.08 -11.09
C LEU A 877 -21.52 -18.88 -10.31
N PRO A 878 -22.31 -17.81 -10.13
CA PRO A 878 -21.99 -16.81 -9.14
C PRO A 878 -22.02 -17.44 -7.75
N ARG A 879 -21.36 -16.81 -6.77
CA ARG A 879 -21.21 -17.39 -5.42
C ARG A 879 -22.56 -17.79 -4.82
N VAL A 880 -22.80 -19.08 -4.81
CA VAL A 880 -23.91 -19.74 -4.09
C VAL A 880 -23.42 -20.08 -2.70
N LYS A 881 -24.17 -19.72 -1.66
CA LYS A 881 -23.77 -20.00 -0.27
C LYS A 881 -24.44 -21.29 0.20
N ILE A 882 -23.88 -22.44 -0.18
CA ILE A 882 -24.31 -23.75 0.39
C ILE A 882 -23.65 -23.86 1.78
N PRO A 883 -24.42 -23.93 2.86
CA PRO A 883 -23.85 -24.04 4.18
C PRO A 883 -23.24 -25.45 4.38
N ILE A 884 -22.00 -25.54 4.84
CA ILE A 884 -21.28 -26.80 5.05
C ILE A 884 -20.90 -27.08 6.53
N GLY A 885 -21.47 -26.30 7.44
CA GLY A 885 -21.23 -26.42 8.89
C GLY A 885 -20.33 -25.32 9.45
N LEU A 886 -20.42 -25.06 10.75
CA LEU A 886 -19.58 -24.13 11.51
C LEU A 886 -19.41 -22.73 10.84
N ASN A 887 -20.48 -22.18 10.27
CA ASN A 887 -20.52 -20.92 9.55
C ASN A 887 -19.69 -20.87 8.24
N GLN A 888 -19.23 -22.03 7.75
CA GLN A 888 -18.58 -22.12 6.44
C GLN A 888 -19.62 -22.33 5.34
N THR A 889 -19.33 -21.75 4.18
CA THR A 889 -20.16 -21.90 2.98
C THR A 889 -19.30 -22.42 1.82
N TYR A 890 -19.94 -23.17 0.94
CA TYR A 890 -19.35 -23.70 -0.27
C TYR A 890 -20.10 -23.16 -1.48
N SER A 891 -19.41 -22.98 -2.59
CA SER A 891 -19.97 -22.54 -3.87
C SER A 891 -19.38 -23.43 -4.96
N PRO A 892 -20.23 -24.21 -5.69
CA PRO A 892 -19.75 -25.00 -6.83
C PRO A 892 -19.43 -24.12 -8.04
N ASP A 893 -18.62 -24.69 -8.97
CA ASP A 893 -18.06 -23.94 -10.09
C ASP A 893 -19.05 -23.73 -11.24
N PHE A 894 -19.64 -24.80 -11.78
CA PHE A 894 -20.45 -24.75 -12.99
C PHE A 894 -21.86 -25.32 -12.82
N GLY A 895 -22.78 -24.74 -13.58
CA GLY A 895 -24.12 -25.28 -13.77
C GLY A 895 -24.40 -25.58 -15.23
N TYR A 896 -25.05 -26.72 -15.49
CA TYR A 896 -25.44 -27.22 -16.82
C TYR A 896 -26.90 -27.60 -16.86
N VAL A 897 -27.53 -27.30 -17.98
CA VAL A 897 -28.81 -27.93 -18.35
C VAL A 897 -28.52 -28.85 -19.53
N VAL A 898 -28.67 -30.16 -19.29
CA VAL A 898 -28.38 -31.19 -20.29
C VAL A 898 -29.63 -31.99 -20.65
N GLU A 899 -29.73 -32.42 -21.89
CA GLU A 899 -30.90 -33.14 -22.40
C GLU A 899 -30.47 -34.20 -23.43
N ASN A 900 -31.15 -35.33 -23.39
CA ASN A 900 -31.21 -36.28 -24.49
C ASN A 900 -32.68 -36.50 -24.93
N ASN A 901 -32.94 -37.37 -25.89
CA ASN A 901 -34.29 -37.58 -26.44
C ASN A 901 -35.35 -37.90 -25.40
N ASP A 902 -34.97 -38.43 -24.23
CA ASP A 902 -35.85 -38.99 -23.23
C ASP A 902 -35.79 -38.27 -21.87
N LYS A 903 -34.71 -37.53 -21.58
CA LYS A 903 -34.48 -36.99 -20.22
C LYS A 903 -33.78 -35.63 -20.27
N LYS A 904 -34.32 -34.69 -19.49
CA LYS A 904 -33.67 -33.39 -19.20
C LYS A 904 -33.19 -33.37 -17.76
N VAL A 905 -31.91 -33.02 -17.54
CA VAL A 905 -31.24 -33.01 -16.22
C VAL A 905 -30.61 -31.66 -15.94
N LEU A 906 -30.74 -31.21 -14.70
CA LEU A 906 -30.04 -30.09 -14.13
C LEU A 906 -28.76 -30.63 -13.45
N LEU A 907 -27.59 -30.20 -13.91
CA LEU A 907 -26.32 -30.72 -13.44
C LEU A 907 -25.43 -29.59 -12.88
N VAL A 908 -24.84 -29.84 -11.73
CA VAL A 908 -23.84 -28.98 -11.11
C VAL A 908 -22.50 -29.71 -11.10
N VAL A 909 -21.48 -29.05 -11.59
CA VAL A 909 -20.12 -29.60 -11.67
C VAL A 909 -19.15 -28.80 -10.85
N GLU A 910 -18.43 -29.49 -9.99
CA GLU A 910 -17.27 -28.97 -9.28
C GLU A 910 -15.97 -29.41 -9.97
N THR A 911 -15.04 -28.52 -10.18
CA THR A 911 -13.76 -28.81 -10.85
C THR A 911 -12.62 -28.89 -9.84
N LYS A 912 -11.76 -29.90 -9.99
CA LYS A 912 -10.59 -30.10 -9.12
C LYS A 912 -9.33 -30.45 -9.91
N GLY A 913 -8.28 -29.63 -9.76
CA GLY A 913 -7.00 -29.76 -10.45
C GLY A 913 -6.13 -30.90 -9.95
N VAL A 914 -6.73 -32.08 -9.68
CA VAL A 914 -6.02 -33.30 -9.28
C VAL A 914 -6.44 -34.47 -10.19
N ASP A 915 -5.60 -35.49 -10.28
CA ASP A 915 -5.83 -36.66 -11.17
C ASP A 915 -6.70 -37.73 -10.54
N LYS A 916 -6.75 -37.78 -9.19
CA LYS A 916 -7.52 -38.81 -8.44
C LYS A 916 -8.17 -38.16 -7.19
N LYS A 917 -9.37 -38.68 -6.84
CA LYS A 917 -10.07 -38.29 -5.59
C LYS A 917 -9.22 -38.48 -4.32
N SER A 918 -8.26 -39.40 -4.32
CA SER A 918 -7.36 -39.65 -3.18
C SER A 918 -6.40 -38.50 -2.93
N GLU A 919 -6.07 -37.70 -3.95
CA GLU A 919 -5.13 -36.58 -3.90
C GLU A 919 -5.77 -35.26 -3.41
N LEU A 920 -7.07 -35.23 -3.29
CA LEU A 920 -7.82 -34.11 -2.72
C LEU A 920 -7.40 -33.85 -1.26
N ARG A 921 -7.25 -32.60 -0.89
CA ARG A 921 -6.99 -32.20 0.50
C ARG A 921 -8.15 -32.63 1.39
N PRO A 922 -7.93 -32.93 2.67
CA PRO A 922 -9.00 -33.32 3.60
C PRO A 922 -10.17 -32.33 3.63
N GLU A 923 -9.88 -31.03 3.56
CA GLU A 923 -10.87 -29.96 3.52
C GLU A 923 -11.72 -30.00 2.23
N GLU A 924 -11.09 -30.26 1.08
CA GLU A 924 -11.80 -30.38 -0.20
C GLU A 924 -12.69 -31.59 -0.27
N LYS A 925 -12.21 -32.75 0.26
CA LYS A 925 -13.03 -33.98 0.40
C LYS A 925 -14.29 -33.70 1.22
N ARG A 926 -14.14 -32.98 2.35
CA ARG A 926 -15.28 -32.61 3.21
C ARG A 926 -16.26 -31.69 2.48
N LYS A 927 -15.78 -30.68 1.77
CA LYS A 927 -16.63 -29.76 0.99
C LYS A 927 -17.46 -30.52 -0.02
N ILE A 928 -16.85 -31.43 -0.77
CA ILE A 928 -17.52 -32.26 -1.78
C ILE A 928 -18.54 -33.20 -1.12
N SER A 929 -18.17 -33.98 -0.10
CA SER A 929 -19.07 -34.90 0.60
C SER A 929 -20.27 -34.19 1.23
N THR A 930 -20.05 -32.98 1.75
CA THR A 930 -21.15 -32.20 2.34
C THR A 930 -22.05 -31.60 1.25
N ALA A 931 -21.50 -31.22 0.10
CA ALA A 931 -22.26 -30.76 -1.06
C ALA A 931 -23.12 -31.90 -1.65
N GLU A 932 -22.58 -33.12 -1.75
CA GLU A 932 -23.33 -34.32 -2.18
C GLU A 932 -24.59 -34.50 -1.31
N LYS A 933 -24.47 -34.41 0.02
CA LYS A 933 -25.61 -34.51 0.95
C LYS A 933 -26.63 -33.38 0.79
N PHE A 934 -26.17 -32.17 0.46
CA PHE A 934 -27.05 -31.05 0.19
C PHE A 934 -27.90 -31.32 -1.07
N PHE A 935 -27.28 -31.77 -2.16
CA PHE A 935 -27.98 -32.06 -3.41
C PHE A 935 -28.91 -33.27 -3.27
N GLU A 936 -28.54 -34.29 -2.48
CA GLU A 936 -29.45 -35.38 -2.11
C GLU A 936 -30.67 -34.90 -1.32
N ALA A 937 -30.48 -33.94 -0.42
CA ALA A 937 -31.60 -33.35 0.33
C ALA A 937 -32.54 -32.53 -0.57
N LEU A 938 -32.00 -31.84 -1.59
CA LEU A 938 -32.77 -31.14 -2.62
C LEU A 938 -33.59 -32.15 -3.44
N LYS A 939 -33.03 -33.27 -3.87
CA LYS A 939 -33.74 -34.34 -4.61
C LYS A 939 -34.91 -34.89 -3.80
N LYS A 940 -34.77 -35.14 -2.51
CA LYS A 940 -35.85 -35.60 -1.61
C LYS A 940 -37.03 -34.63 -1.54
N GLN A 941 -36.86 -33.38 -1.91
CA GLN A 941 -37.89 -32.35 -1.96
C GLN A 941 -38.42 -32.08 -3.39
N GLY A 942 -38.07 -32.91 -4.35
CA GLY A 942 -38.54 -32.80 -5.73
C GLY A 942 -37.73 -31.85 -6.61
N VAL A 943 -36.59 -31.31 -6.11
CA VAL A 943 -35.68 -30.50 -6.91
C VAL A 943 -34.61 -31.41 -7.47
N ASN A 944 -34.76 -31.88 -8.69
CA ASN A 944 -33.89 -32.87 -9.31
C ASN A 944 -32.64 -32.21 -9.91
N ILE A 945 -31.61 -31.96 -9.08
CA ILE A 945 -30.31 -31.44 -9.49
C ILE A 945 -29.27 -32.53 -9.19
N GLU A 946 -28.52 -32.93 -10.21
CA GLU A 946 -27.36 -33.83 -10.06
C GLU A 946 -26.12 -33.03 -9.69
N TYR A 947 -25.23 -33.60 -8.89
CA TYR A 947 -23.95 -33.00 -8.51
C TYR A 947 -22.81 -33.95 -8.83
N GLU A 948 -21.80 -33.46 -9.56
CA GLU A 948 -20.63 -34.23 -9.96
C GLU A 948 -19.33 -33.47 -9.73
N THR A 949 -18.23 -34.21 -9.55
CA THR A 949 -16.88 -33.65 -9.43
C THR A 949 -16.08 -34.05 -10.66
N LYS A 950 -15.55 -33.08 -11.42
CA LYS A 950 -14.66 -33.29 -12.56
C LYS A 950 -13.20 -33.12 -12.11
N LEU A 951 -12.39 -34.15 -12.35
CA LEU A 951 -10.94 -34.15 -12.13
C LEU A 951 -10.21 -33.90 -13.46
N ASN A 952 -8.88 -33.68 -13.41
CA ASN A 952 -8.08 -33.38 -14.61
C ASN A 952 -8.23 -34.41 -15.73
N LYS A 953 -8.36 -35.71 -15.40
CA LYS A 953 -8.47 -36.80 -16.40
C LYS A 953 -9.88 -37.08 -16.86
N ASP A 954 -10.87 -36.46 -16.24
CA ASP A 954 -12.26 -36.73 -16.57
C ASP A 954 -12.69 -35.86 -17.78
N GLN A 955 -13.38 -36.47 -18.72
CA GLN A 955 -14.01 -35.77 -19.83
C GLN A 955 -15.42 -35.37 -19.44
N LEU A 956 -15.78 -34.11 -19.67
CA LEU A 956 -17.12 -33.57 -19.37
C LEU A 956 -18.23 -34.36 -20.06
N SER A 957 -18.01 -34.74 -21.35
CA SER A 957 -18.96 -35.54 -22.12
C SER A 957 -19.24 -36.92 -21.49
N ALA A 958 -18.22 -37.56 -20.85
CA ALA A 958 -18.38 -38.82 -20.16
C ALA A 958 -19.26 -38.67 -18.90
N LEU A 959 -19.05 -37.62 -18.12
CA LEU A 959 -19.87 -37.29 -16.94
C LEU A 959 -21.30 -36.99 -17.32
N ILE A 960 -21.53 -36.21 -18.38
CA ILE A 960 -22.89 -35.93 -18.89
C ILE A 960 -23.59 -37.22 -19.32
N ASN A 961 -22.89 -38.09 -20.03
CA ASN A 961 -23.48 -39.38 -20.46
C ASN A 961 -23.83 -40.26 -19.27
N GLU A 962 -22.99 -40.33 -18.25
CA GLU A 962 -23.27 -41.09 -17.04
C GLU A 962 -24.52 -40.60 -16.33
N VAL A 963 -24.63 -39.25 -16.14
CA VAL A 963 -25.77 -38.62 -15.45
C VAL A 963 -27.08 -38.82 -16.23
N LEU A 964 -27.06 -38.71 -17.56
CA LEU A 964 -28.24 -38.92 -18.41
C LEU A 964 -28.71 -40.38 -18.43
N ASN A 965 -27.79 -41.35 -18.28
CA ASN A 965 -28.10 -42.77 -18.29
C ASN A 965 -28.46 -43.36 -16.90
N ARG A 966 -28.34 -42.58 -15.82
CA ARG A 966 -28.82 -43.01 -14.51
C ARG A 966 -30.32 -43.25 -14.55
N LYS A 967 -30.75 -44.46 -14.16
CA LYS A 967 -32.15 -44.77 -13.95
C LYS A 967 -32.63 -44.07 -12.69
N ASP A 968 -33.82 -43.46 -12.74
CA ASP A 968 -34.45 -42.75 -11.62
C ASP A 968 -34.70 -43.67 -10.43
#